data_e57e913b0c96b813c193fadc67599708
#
_entry.id   e57e913b0c96b813c193fadc67599708
#
_cell.length_a   1.000
_cell.length_b   1.000
_cell.length_c   1.000
_cell.angle_alpha   90.00
_cell.angle_beta   90.00
_cell.angle_gamma   90.00
#
_symmetry.space_group_name_H-M   'P 1'
#
loop_
_entity.id
_entity.type
_entity.pdbx_description
1 polymer ?
#
loop_
_entity_poly.entity_id
_entity_poly.type
_entity_poly.pdbx_seq_one_letter_code
_entity_poly.pdbx_strand_id
1 'polypeptide(L)'
;LQTDAFEYDVFLSYRHKPLDKRICKRLHTLLETYKPPRRFRQAKIRRVFRDDDELPAAGILSDTIGYALKSAKCLVVICSPDTPESQWVDREVRTFIELGRSDRIFALLIKGTPEESFPQSLKRVRGIENRTFAVEAKAENKCIKAIKRQIIKVIAEATGVPFDLLRLSHRRRSVRRTILTAAALAVFLTVSGFYSLYQWTRASYFSLTAKIEGMLITEVVNSLTFDLPKAVGNIPGAKPIIAEILNENLTYLDRIMALDGSKPETLMDKAANYLSLASAWISMADYDKAVDYAREAVRVFDSPILGKLSISHLERKVILLGAAGLVIQSAGKPDEALPILRESLEAAKALVQIDKSTSHRKDLAEAYSRMGACSLHLSDEEKAEKYFRNALKLYEVLYEEGTLSLNALCKVYEEIGNAYRDAGNSQAAASYIAMSLELLEDASQLDPLLKADLVRSYIQNGINAMNQAQTDEAVAAFNQALELYLDLPEDQANEALLADIYGRLAGAWQLSGDLTRADDYYHKCLEIWERYRDRKDDLTAQRELGLIYQKLGDNCARMSRYEESLTYYQKSIDTLIYLAQEKGELAASVDLGASYNDMGTVYLSIKQYDAALTAFLDAAACFTAIDEAINLNLIKTNLITSYTNAAICFRSRGLNTGAKPYYLKASEVCDVLGKSATLPTELRLMADTYNSTGICLMDLYAFEEASDYQEKCLSLYEKLYADDPTAENQRGYALSLYAKAINQLGLGASTDAGYLYKLALNVMDAYVNGGGESFRSTYYGIYALYYFLFQPSDMARALEVGLMALEEGPGNAFARQVYSYGLLFTGDYESALEELSGLKAKDPTLLQSIAFDFYLFGKSGLPQDIMDRMLKDLSQGD
;
A
#
# COMPACT_ATOMS: atom_id res chain seq x y z
N LEU A 1 -11.69 -2.54 39.99
CA LEU A 1 -12.86 -2.91 39.20
C LEU A 1 -12.67 -4.34 38.72
N GLN A 2 -13.45 -5.28 39.34
CA GLN A 2 -13.46 -6.70 39.02
C GLN A 2 -13.79 -6.87 37.54
N THR A 3 -12.90 -7.53 36.80
CA THR A 3 -13.20 -8.10 35.49
C THR A 3 -14.15 -9.27 35.73
N ASP A 4 -15.45 -9.04 35.64
CA ASP A 4 -16.45 -10.11 35.60
C ASP A 4 -16.15 -10.94 34.34
N ALA A 5 -15.57 -12.11 34.56
CA ALA A 5 -15.24 -13.04 33.48
C ALA A 5 -16.57 -13.58 32.92
N PHE A 6 -16.94 -13.15 31.73
CA PHE A 6 -18.10 -13.68 31.03
C PHE A 6 -17.96 -15.20 30.83
N GLU A 7 -18.97 -15.95 31.22
CA GLU A 7 -19.00 -17.40 31.10
C GLU A 7 -19.37 -17.81 29.66
N TYR A 8 -20.28 -17.04 29.03
CA TYR A 8 -20.77 -17.30 27.67
C TYR A 8 -20.34 -16.17 26.75
N ASP A 9 -19.84 -16.52 25.57
CA ASP A 9 -19.55 -15.54 24.54
C ASP A 9 -20.83 -15.05 23.84
N VAL A 10 -21.82 -15.95 23.66
CA VAL A 10 -23.08 -15.65 22.99
C VAL A 10 -24.24 -16.33 23.73
N PHE A 11 -25.33 -15.61 23.95
CA PHE A 11 -26.60 -16.12 24.35
C PHE A 11 -27.59 -16.11 23.17
N LEU A 12 -28.25 -17.24 22.90
CA LEU A 12 -29.23 -17.39 21.82
C LEU A 12 -30.63 -17.33 22.39
N SER A 13 -31.33 -16.23 22.08
CA SER A 13 -32.74 -16.02 22.45
C SER A 13 -33.63 -16.35 21.27
N TYR A 14 -34.67 -17.20 21.50
CA TYR A 14 -35.57 -17.62 20.44
C TYR A 14 -36.90 -18.15 21.02
N ARG A 15 -37.94 -18.17 20.19
CA ARG A 15 -39.21 -18.80 20.54
C ARG A 15 -39.14 -20.28 20.23
N HIS A 16 -39.66 -21.13 21.10
CA HIS A 16 -39.62 -22.60 20.99
C HIS A 16 -40.55 -23.19 19.90
N LYS A 17 -40.67 -22.49 18.77
CA LYS A 17 -41.34 -23.00 17.57
C LYS A 17 -40.41 -23.91 16.76
N PRO A 18 -40.93 -24.90 16.02
CA PRO A 18 -40.07 -25.87 15.31
C PRO A 18 -39.03 -25.28 14.35
N LEU A 19 -39.38 -24.18 13.67
CA LEU A 19 -38.45 -23.48 12.76
C LEU A 19 -37.34 -22.76 13.54
N ASP A 20 -37.74 -21.95 14.53
CA ASP A 20 -36.81 -21.15 15.34
C ASP A 20 -35.83 -22.05 16.09
N LYS A 21 -36.35 -23.14 16.68
CA LYS A 21 -35.53 -24.18 17.36
C LYS A 21 -34.51 -24.82 16.44
N ARG A 22 -34.90 -25.16 15.21
CA ARG A 22 -34.00 -25.76 14.19
C ARG A 22 -32.92 -24.79 13.78
N ILE A 23 -33.26 -23.53 13.52
CA ILE A 23 -32.29 -22.49 13.16
C ILE A 23 -31.35 -22.18 14.34
N CYS A 24 -31.90 -22.10 15.57
CA CYS A 24 -31.10 -21.92 16.77
C CYS A 24 -30.07 -23.03 16.96
N LYS A 25 -30.52 -24.31 16.87
CA LYS A 25 -29.60 -25.47 16.94
C LYS A 25 -28.48 -25.37 15.90
N ARG A 26 -28.81 -24.95 14.69
CA ARG A 26 -27.82 -24.82 13.61
C ARG A 26 -26.87 -23.67 13.86
N LEU A 27 -27.37 -22.52 14.34
CA LEU A 27 -26.58 -21.35 14.69
C LEU A 27 -25.62 -21.66 15.84
N HIS A 28 -26.12 -22.33 16.88
CA HIS A 28 -25.32 -22.81 18.01
C HIS A 28 -24.15 -23.67 17.53
N THR A 29 -24.42 -24.72 16.75
CA THR A 29 -23.38 -25.58 16.18
C THR A 29 -22.38 -24.80 15.33
N LEU A 30 -22.84 -23.82 14.52
CA LEU A 30 -21.95 -23.00 13.67
C LEU A 30 -21.06 -22.09 14.49
N LEU A 31 -21.54 -21.52 15.59
CA LEU A 31 -20.76 -20.69 16.49
C LEU A 31 -19.69 -21.51 17.21
N GLU A 32 -20.05 -22.63 17.83
CA GLU A 32 -19.12 -23.46 18.61
C GLU A 32 -18.09 -24.19 17.72
N THR A 33 -18.49 -24.62 16.54
CA THR A 33 -17.58 -25.31 15.59
C THR A 33 -16.77 -24.36 14.74
N TYR A 34 -16.92 -23.06 14.95
CA TYR A 34 -16.15 -22.07 14.21
C TYR A 34 -14.66 -22.21 14.48
N LYS A 35 -13.90 -22.38 13.39
CA LYS A 35 -12.43 -22.44 13.44
C LYS A 35 -11.85 -21.14 12.91
N PRO A 36 -11.42 -20.25 13.80
CA PRO A 36 -10.79 -19.01 13.38
C PRO A 36 -9.50 -19.27 12.61
N PRO A 37 -9.07 -18.35 11.75
CA PRO A 37 -7.75 -18.38 11.12
C PRO A 37 -6.65 -18.48 12.17
N ARG A 38 -5.51 -19.06 11.82
CA ARG A 38 -4.39 -19.28 12.78
C ARG A 38 -3.93 -18.00 13.48
N ARG A 39 -3.98 -16.86 12.75
CA ARG A 39 -3.61 -15.55 13.25
C ARG A 39 -4.60 -14.98 14.27
N PHE A 40 -5.85 -15.36 14.20
CA PHE A 40 -6.94 -14.87 15.07
C PHE A 40 -7.49 -15.98 15.96
N ARG A 41 -6.61 -16.77 16.59
CA ARG A 41 -7.02 -17.86 17.49
C ARG A 41 -7.89 -17.38 18.65
N GLN A 42 -7.74 -16.12 19.08
CA GLN A 42 -8.58 -15.45 20.07
C GLN A 42 -10.03 -15.29 19.62
N ALA A 43 -10.30 -15.26 18.29
CA ALA A 43 -11.67 -15.20 17.76
C ALA A 43 -12.44 -16.53 17.86
N LYS A 44 -11.94 -17.48 18.65
CA LYS A 44 -12.64 -18.74 18.92
C LYS A 44 -13.75 -18.49 19.95
N ILE A 45 -15.00 -18.75 19.57
CA ILE A 45 -16.12 -18.82 20.51
C ILE A 45 -15.89 -19.99 21.45
N ARG A 46 -15.93 -19.74 22.74
CA ARG A 46 -15.66 -20.75 23.77
C ARG A 46 -16.93 -21.44 24.20
N ARG A 47 -18.00 -20.68 24.49
CA ARG A 47 -19.25 -21.20 25.00
C ARG A 47 -20.46 -20.38 24.52
N VAL A 48 -21.44 -21.06 23.98
CA VAL A 48 -22.72 -20.47 23.54
C VAL A 48 -23.86 -21.02 24.39
N PHE A 49 -24.65 -20.16 25.02
CA PHE A 49 -25.81 -20.60 25.76
C PHE A 49 -27.03 -20.78 24.86
N ARG A 50 -27.71 -21.90 25.05
CA ARG A 50 -29.02 -22.24 24.46
C ARG A 50 -29.85 -23.00 25.48
N ASP A 51 -31.03 -22.53 25.75
CA ASP A 51 -31.91 -23.05 26.83
C ASP A 51 -32.30 -24.53 26.74
N ASP A 52 -32.25 -25.15 25.55
CA ASP A 52 -32.56 -26.59 25.38
C ASP A 52 -31.45 -27.55 25.87
N ASP A 53 -30.20 -27.12 25.92
CA ASP A 53 -29.01 -28.01 26.11
C ASP A 53 -28.42 -27.94 27.54
N GLU A 54 -28.65 -26.88 28.28
CA GLU A 54 -27.98 -26.64 29.59
C GLU A 54 -28.94 -26.57 30.78
N LEU A 55 -30.22 -26.93 30.61
CA LEU A 55 -31.22 -26.89 31.68
C LEU A 55 -31.40 -28.24 32.37
N PRO A 56 -31.21 -28.33 33.69
CA PRO A 56 -31.52 -29.53 34.43
C PRO A 56 -33.09 -29.77 34.46
N ALA A 57 -33.47 -31.03 34.48
CA ALA A 57 -34.82 -31.53 34.26
C ALA A 57 -35.92 -31.17 35.32
N ALA A 58 -35.70 -30.25 36.22
CA ALA A 58 -36.70 -29.82 37.20
C ALA A 58 -36.41 -28.50 37.94
N GLY A 59 -37.26 -27.54 37.82
CA GLY A 59 -37.67 -26.66 38.96
C GLY A 59 -36.97 -25.31 39.16
N ILE A 60 -35.81 -24.95 38.50
CA ILE A 60 -35.13 -23.67 38.72
C ILE A 60 -34.85 -22.97 37.37
N LEU A 61 -35.88 -22.86 36.54
CA LEU A 61 -35.73 -22.36 35.14
C LEU A 61 -35.40 -20.87 35.05
N SER A 62 -35.94 -20.06 35.98
CA SER A 62 -35.81 -18.59 35.94
C SER A 62 -34.40 -18.09 36.31
N ASP A 63 -33.77 -18.74 37.27
CA ASP A 63 -32.50 -18.26 37.84
C ASP A 63 -31.31 -18.64 36.95
N THR A 64 -31.33 -19.82 36.33
CA THR A 64 -30.29 -20.32 35.43
C THR A 64 -30.24 -19.49 34.13
N ILE A 65 -31.39 -19.23 33.53
CA ILE A 65 -31.50 -18.37 32.33
C ILE A 65 -31.09 -16.94 32.67
N GLY A 66 -31.51 -16.41 33.80
CA GLY A 66 -31.11 -15.08 34.28
C GLY A 66 -29.62 -14.94 34.54
N TYR A 67 -29.03 -16.00 35.09
CA TYR A 67 -27.56 -16.05 35.29
C TYR A 67 -26.80 -16.12 33.94
N ALA A 68 -27.20 -17.01 33.04
CA ALA A 68 -26.56 -17.15 31.73
C ALA A 68 -26.65 -15.86 30.91
N LEU A 69 -27.80 -15.14 30.99
CA LEU A 69 -27.98 -13.87 30.32
C LEU A 69 -27.06 -12.77 30.91
N LYS A 70 -26.92 -12.72 32.24
CA LYS A 70 -26.01 -11.78 32.92
C LYS A 70 -24.54 -12.05 32.59
N SER A 71 -24.16 -13.32 32.44
CA SER A 71 -22.78 -13.77 32.15
C SER A 71 -22.47 -13.94 30.66
N ALA A 72 -23.36 -13.50 29.75
CA ALA A 72 -23.12 -13.52 28.30
C ALA A 72 -22.56 -12.19 27.77
N LYS A 73 -21.63 -12.24 26.83
CA LYS A 73 -21.07 -11.05 26.16
C LYS A 73 -22.02 -10.44 25.13
N CYS A 74 -22.65 -11.29 24.30
CA CYS A 74 -23.55 -10.90 23.22
C CYS A 74 -24.87 -11.66 23.32
N LEU A 75 -25.93 -11.01 22.87
CA LEU A 75 -27.26 -11.60 22.71
C LEU A 75 -27.62 -11.68 21.23
N VAL A 76 -27.98 -12.85 20.73
CA VAL A 76 -28.53 -13.03 19.39
C VAL A 76 -30.01 -13.46 19.52
N VAL A 77 -30.89 -12.62 19.00
CA VAL A 77 -32.34 -12.84 19.02
C VAL A 77 -32.77 -13.38 17.66
N ILE A 78 -33.36 -14.58 17.63
CA ILE A 78 -33.93 -15.14 16.41
C ILE A 78 -35.36 -14.63 16.27
N CYS A 79 -35.60 -13.88 15.17
CA CYS A 79 -36.85 -13.14 14.96
C CYS A 79 -37.64 -13.73 13.79
N SER A 80 -38.93 -13.95 14.04
CA SER A 80 -39.99 -14.35 13.09
C SER A 80 -41.27 -13.58 13.42
N PRO A 81 -42.29 -13.54 12.56
CA PRO A 81 -43.56 -12.84 12.86
C PRO A 81 -44.24 -13.29 14.15
N ASP A 82 -43.95 -14.47 14.64
CA ASP A 82 -44.45 -14.96 15.92
C ASP A 82 -43.63 -14.47 17.14
N THR A 83 -42.44 -13.91 16.94
CA THR A 83 -41.52 -13.52 18.04
C THR A 83 -42.07 -12.38 18.92
N PRO A 84 -42.80 -11.36 18.40
CA PRO A 84 -43.36 -10.30 19.20
C PRO A 84 -44.34 -10.78 20.28
N GLU A 85 -44.98 -11.95 20.10
CA GLU A 85 -45.90 -12.55 21.07
C GLU A 85 -45.17 -13.24 22.24
N SER A 86 -43.85 -13.42 22.15
CA SER A 86 -43.10 -14.11 23.18
C SER A 86 -42.67 -13.14 24.30
N GLN A 87 -43.36 -13.23 25.43
CA GLN A 87 -43.01 -12.47 26.62
C GLN A 87 -41.60 -12.81 27.14
N TRP A 88 -41.14 -14.04 26.93
CA TRP A 88 -39.82 -14.50 27.35
C TRP A 88 -38.70 -13.82 26.54
N VAL A 89 -38.79 -13.85 25.24
CA VAL A 89 -37.79 -13.20 24.34
C VAL A 89 -37.75 -11.69 24.64
N ASP A 90 -38.93 -11.05 24.80
CA ASP A 90 -38.99 -9.62 25.12
C ASP A 90 -38.35 -9.30 26.47
N ARG A 91 -38.54 -10.18 27.47
CA ARG A 91 -37.93 -10.05 28.79
C ARG A 91 -36.40 -10.22 28.75
N GLU A 92 -35.91 -11.21 28.02
CA GLU A 92 -34.46 -11.43 27.84
C GLU A 92 -33.80 -10.23 27.19
N VAL A 93 -34.41 -9.66 26.16
CA VAL A 93 -33.91 -8.44 25.49
C VAL A 93 -33.89 -7.26 26.45
N ARG A 94 -34.96 -7.04 27.22
CA ARG A 94 -35.01 -5.97 28.26
C ARG A 94 -33.90 -6.14 29.29
N THR A 95 -33.76 -7.33 29.83
CA THR A 95 -32.69 -7.61 30.81
C THR A 95 -31.30 -7.32 30.24
N PHE A 96 -31.05 -7.65 28.98
CA PHE A 96 -29.77 -7.37 28.34
C PHE A 96 -29.54 -5.87 28.10
N ILE A 97 -30.61 -5.11 27.82
CA ILE A 97 -30.58 -3.64 27.74
C ILE A 97 -30.30 -3.03 29.13
N GLU A 98 -30.95 -3.51 30.17
CA GLU A 98 -30.77 -3.05 31.56
C GLU A 98 -29.35 -3.30 32.08
N LEU A 99 -28.68 -4.34 31.57
CA LEU A 99 -27.27 -4.61 31.84
C LEU A 99 -26.31 -3.64 31.10
N GLY A 100 -26.83 -2.65 30.37
CA GLY A 100 -26.01 -1.67 29.63
C GLY A 100 -25.34 -2.20 28.36
N ARG A 101 -25.82 -3.34 27.83
CA ARG A 101 -25.20 -4.06 26.68
C ARG A 101 -26.08 -4.00 25.43
N SER A 102 -26.83 -2.95 25.27
CA SER A 102 -27.76 -2.78 24.12
C SER A 102 -27.00 -2.76 22.76
N ASP A 103 -25.75 -2.35 22.76
CA ASP A 103 -24.83 -2.37 21.60
C ASP A 103 -24.40 -3.78 21.17
N ARG A 104 -24.55 -4.78 22.05
CA ARG A 104 -24.16 -6.18 21.82
C ARG A 104 -25.36 -7.11 21.57
N ILE A 105 -26.49 -6.53 21.14
CA ILE A 105 -27.68 -7.28 20.73
C ILE A 105 -27.68 -7.39 19.20
N PHE A 106 -27.87 -8.59 18.69
CA PHE A 106 -28.00 -8.90 17.26
C PHE A 106 -29.36 -9.53 16.99
N ALA A 107 -30.01 -9.15 15.91
CA ALA A 107 -31.23 -9.75 15.43
C ALA A 107 -31.01 -10.65 14.23
N LEU A 108 -31.41 -11.90 14.29
CA LEU A 108 -31.44 -12.83 13.16
C LEU A 108 -32.87 -12.96 12.66
N LEU A 109 -33.22 -12.22 11.61
CA LEU A 109 -34.56 -12.26 11.01
C LEU A 109 -34.65 -13.46 10.04
N ILE A 110 -35.46 -14.45 10.43
CA ILE A 110 -35.58 -15.70 9.64
C ILE A 110 -36.86 -15.70 8.78
N LYS A 111 -37.84 -14.83 9.07
CA LYS A 111 -39.06 -14.65 8.29
C LYS A 111 -39.72 -13.30 8.64
N GLY A 112 -40.43 -12.67 7.69
CA GLY A 112 -41.12 -11.40 7.88
C GLY A 112 -40.23 -10.17 7.81
N THR A 113 -40.75 -9.03 8.16
CA THR A 113 -40.01 -7.75 8.24
C THR A 113 -39.61 -7.44 9.70
N PRO A 114 -38.65 -6.54 9.95
CA PRO A 114 -38.30 -6.10 11.31
C PRO A 114 -39.51 -5.56 12.10
N GLU A 115 -40.39 -4.84 11.41
CA GLU A 115 -41.60 -4.25 12.01
C GLU A 115 -42.55 -5.33 12.52
N GLU A 116 -42.68 -6.44 11.80
CA GLU A 116 -43.55 -7.55 12.14
C GLU A 116 -42.94 -8.54 13.14
N SER A 117 -41.60 -8.69 13.10
CA SER A 117 -40.91 -9.80 13.74
C SER A 117 -40.14 -9.41 15.01
N PHE A 118 -39.92 -8.13 15.27
CA PHE A 118 -39.17 -7.71 16.45
C PHE A 118 -40.07 -7.54 17.68
N PRO A 119 -39.70 -8.09 18.85
CA PRO A 119 -40.36 -7.76 20.11
C PRO A 119 -40.17 -6.27 20.46
N GLN A 120 -41.07 -5.77 21.30
CA GLN A 120 -41.19 -4.34 21.64
C GLN A 120 -39.84 -3.77 22.21
N SER A 121 -39.18 -4.54 23.03
CA SER A 121 -37.91 -4.16 23.61
C SER A 121 -36.81 -4.04 22.57
N LEU A 122 -36.76 -4.91 21.57
CA LEU A 122 -35.78 -4.93 20.51
C LEU A 122 -35.96 -3.74 19.55
N LYS A 123 -37.19 -3.31 19.27
CA LYS A 123 -37.50 -2.11 18.47
C LYS A 123 -36.95 -0.82 19.07
N ARG A 124 -36.72 -0.81 20.40
CA ARG A 124 -36.18 0.35 21.15
C ARG A 124 -34.64 0.39 21.17
N VAL A 125 -33.97 -0.65 20.67
CA VAL A 125 -32.52 -0.70 20.66
C VAL A 125 -31.98 0.17 19.53
N ARG A 126 -31.29 1.25 19.88
CA ARG A 126 -30.69 2.18 18.89
C ARG A 126 -29.69 1.47 18.00
N GLY A 127 -29.84 1.62 16.68
CA GLY A 127 -28.94 1.03 15.68
C GLY A 127 -29.05 -0.50 15.51
N ILE A 128 -30.18 -1.09 15.92
CA ILE A 128 -30.44 -2.53 15.75
C ILE A 128 -30.51 -2.92 14.26
N GLU A 129 -30.87 -2.00 13.36
CA GLU A 129 -30.96 -2.18 11.94
C GLU A 129 -29.60 -2.62 11.35
N ASN A 130 -28.50 -2.01 11.78
CA ASN A 130 -27.12 -2.35 11.37
C ASN A 130 -26.65 -3.70 11.95
N ARG A 131 -27.34 -4.24 12.93
CA ARG A 131 -27.06 -5.51 13.62
C ARG A 131 -28.14 -6.55 13.36
N THR A 132 -28.97 -6.29 12.37
CA THR A 132 -30.00 -7.22 11.90
C THR A 132 -29.50 -7.99 10.69
N PHE A 133 -29.63 -9.30 10.76
CA PHE A 133 -29.29 -10.23 9.69
C PHE A 133 -30.58 -10.82 9.13
N ALA A 134 -30.99 -10.42 7.94
CA ALA A 134 -32.11 -11.04 7.26
C ALA A 134 -31.65 -12.30 6.52
N VAL A 135 -32.32 -13.41 6.79
CA VAL A 135 -32.06 -14.70 6.15
C VAL A 135 -33.38 -15.22 5.59
N GLU A 136 -33.66 -14.95 4.32
CA GLU A 136 -34.90 -15.46 3.69
C GLU A 136 -34.90 -17.00 3.64
N ALA A 137 -35.84 -17.60 4.32
CA ALA A 137 -35.99 -19.05 4.48
C ALA A 137 -36.63 -19.74 3.26
N LYS A 138 -36.34 -19.33 2.01
CA LYS A 138 -36.92 -19.92 0.79
C LYS A 138 -36.36 -21.31 0.41
N ALA A 139 -35.19 -21.70 0.96
CA ALA A 139 -34.61 -23.04 0.83
C ALA A 139 -33.57 -23.29 1.93
N GLU A 140 -33.61 -24.42 2.61
CA GLU A 140 -32.77 -24.74 3.78
C GLU A 140 -31.25 -24.58 3.54
N ASN A 141 -30.76 -25.00 2.36
CA ASN A 141 -29.35 -24.89 2.00
C ASN A 141 -28.90 -23.46 1.69
N LYS A 142 -29.77 -22.58 1.18
CA LYS A 142 -29.47 -21.17 0.94
C LYS A 142 -29.46 -20.38 2.26
N CYS A 143 -30.35 -20.70 3.19
CA CYS A 143 -30.39 -20.16 4.51
C CYS A 143 -29.10 -20.41 5.31
N ILE A 144 -28.58 -21.64 5.26
CA ILE A 144 -27.31 -22.00 5.96
C ILE A 144 -26.10 -21.23 5.41
N LYS A 145 -26.03 -21.03 4.09
CA LYS A 145 -24.95 -20.24 3.47
C LYS A 145 -25.02 -18.76 3.89
N ALA A 146 -26.22 -18.19 3.96
CA ALA A 146 -26.45 -16.82 4.42
C ALA A 146 -26.06 -16.66 5.90
N ILE A 147 -26.49 -17.57 6.77
CA ILE A 147 -26.12 -17.58 8.21
C ILE A 147 -24.59 -17.66 8.36
N LYS A 148 -23.91 -18.54 7.61
CA LYS A 148 -22.43 -18.65 7.67
C LYS A 148 -21.70 -17.38 7.30
N ARG A 149 -22.24 -16.53 6.44
CA ARG A 149 -21.63 -15.24 6.09
C ARG A 149 -21.83 -14.21 7.19
N GLN A 150 -22.99 -14.18 7.81
CA GLN A 150 -23.34 -13.16 8.80
C GLN A 150 -22.82 -13.48 10.21
N ILE A 151 -22.58 -14.76 10.51
CA ILE A 151 -22.09 -15.20 11.83
C ILE A 151 -20.73 -14.58 12.21
N ILE A 152 -19.93 -14.20 11.22
CA ILE A 152 -18.62 -13.58 11.43
C ILE A 152 -18.75 -12.24 12.17
N LYS A 153 -19.84 -11.48 11.97
CA LYS A 153 -20.09 -10.23 12.68
C LYS A 153 -20.34 -10.47 14.18
N VAL A 154 -21.13 -11.49 14.49
CA VAL A 154 -21.39 -11.89 15.88
C VAL A 154 -20.08 -12.36 16.54
N ILE A 155 -19.26 -13.12 15.81
CA ILE A 155 -17.97 -13.62 16.32
C ILE A 155 -17.01 -12.45 16.56
N ALA A 156 -16.95 -11.50 15.64
CA ALA A 156 -16.11 -10.31 15.75
C ALA A 156 -16.42 -9.55 17.06
N GLU A 157 -17.70 -9.27 17.30
CA GLU A 157 -18.14 -8.53 18.49
C GLU A 157 -17.94 -9.33 19.79
N ALA A 158 -18.31 -10.61 19.78
CA ALA A 158 -18.14 -11.47 20.96
C ALA A 158 -16.66 -11.66 21.36
N THR A 159 -15.73 -11.54 20.41
CA THR A 159 -14.31 -11.82 20.64
C THR A 159 -13.43 -10.57 20.61
N GLY A 160 -13.99 -9.40 20.25
CA GLY A 160 -13.25 -8.14 20.15
C GLY A 160 -12.27 -8.08 18.99
N VAL A 161 -12.37 -8.97 18.00
CA VAL A 161 -11.52 -8.98 16.80
C VAL A 161 -12.24 -8.24 15.68
N PRO A 162 -11.62 -7.25 15.01
CA PRO A 162 -12.27 -6.49 13.94
C PRO A 162 -12.88 -7.39 12.86
N PHE A 163 -14.11 -7.08 12.47
CA PHE A 163 -14.92 -7.87 11.52
C PHE A 163 -14.19 -8.07 10.17
N ASP A 164 -13.60 -6.99 9.63
CA ASP A 164 -12.99 -7.02 8.31
C ASP A 164 -11.77 -7.95 8.28
N LEU A 165 -10.99 -7.98 9.35
CA LEU A 165 -9.86 -8.91 9.48
C LEU A 165 -10.28 -10.38 9.49
N LEU A 166 -11.37 -10.71 10.19
CA LEU A 166 -11.90 -12.07 10.20
C LEU A 166 -12.46 -12.44 8.83
N ARG A 167 -13.14 -11.53 8.16
CA ARG A 167 -13.75 -11.74 6.85
C ARG A 167 -12.71 -11.95 5.75
N LEU A 168 -11.70 -11.07 5.67
CA LEU A 168 -10.58 -11.19 4.71
C LEU A 168 -9.84 -12.52 4.87
N SER A 169 -9.54 -12.91 6.10
CA SER A 169 -8.83 -14.16 6.38
C SER A 169 -9.66 -15.43 6.07
N HIS A 170 -10.99 -15.36 6.20
CA HIS A 170 -11.88 -16.44 5.78
C HIS A 170 -11.91 -16.62 4.27
N ARG A 171 -11.92 -15.52 3.52
CA ARG A 171 -11.94 -15.55 2.07
C ARG A 171 -10.64 -16.11 1.51
N ARG A 172 -9.47 -15.71 2.05
CA ARG A 172 -8.17 -16.30 1.69
C ARG A 172 -8.16 -17.82 1.83
N ARG A 173 -8.76 -18.34 2.91
CA ARG A 173 -8.89 -19.78 3.14
C ARG A 173 -9.78 -20.47 2.10
N SER A 174 -10.86 -19.79 1.69
CA SER A 174 -11.79 -20.32 0.66
C SER A 174 -11.11 -20.30 -0.71
N VAL A 175 -10.49 -19.19 -1.12
CA VAL A 175 -9.81 -19.05 -2.40
C VAL A 175 -8.62 -20.02 -2.49
N ARG A 176 -7.78 -20.10 -1.45
CA ARG A 176 -6.67 -21.07 -1.40
C ARG A 176 -7.16 -22.51 -1.54
N ARG A 177 -8.27 -22.87 -0.89
CA ARG A 177 -8.86 -24.21 -1.05
C ARG A 177 -9.40 -24.44 -2.46
N THR A 178 -10.05 -23.44 -3.07
CA THR A 178 -10.60 -23.56 -4.42
C THR A 178 -9.47 -23.67 -5.45
N ILE A 179 -8.41 -22.87 -5.30
CA ILE A 179 -7.23 -22.94 -6.18
C ILE A 179 -6.49 -24.26 -5.98
N LEU A 180 -6.26 -24.69 -4.74
CA LEU A 180 -5.62 -25.99 -4.46
C LEU A 180 -6.46 -27.18 -4.95
N THR A 181 -7.80 -27.10 -4.86
CA THR A 181 -8.66 -28.16 -5.40
C THR A 181 -8.74 -28.12 -6.92
N ALA A 182 -8.73 -26.93 -7.53
CA ALA A 182 -8.68 -26.79 -8.98
C ALA A 182 -7.32 -27.24 -9.54
N ALA A 183 -6.22 -26.85 -8.91
CA ALA A 183 -4.87 -27.31 -9.24
C ALA A 183 -4.72 -28.83 -9.02
N ALA A 184 -5.21 -29.35 -7.89
CA ALA A 184 -5.21 -30.79 -7.62
C ALA A 184 -6.11 -31.55 -8.62
N LEU A 185 -7.24 -30.96 -9.05
CA LEU A 185 -8.11 -31.57 -10.06
C LEU A 185 -7.45 -31.54 -11.45
N ALA A 186 -6.80 -30.45 -11.80
CA ALA A 186 -6.05 -30.33 -13.04
C ALA A 186 -4.87 -31.33 -13.08
N VAL A 187 -4.10 -31.43 -11.98
CA VAL A 187 -3.04 -32.42 -11.83
C VAL A 187 -3.61 -33.83 -11.81
N PHE A 188 -4.72 -34.08 -11.14
CA PHE A 188 -5.36 -35.39 -11.12
C PHE A 188 -5.90 -35.80 -12.50
N LEU A 189 -6.51 -34.87 -13.25
CA LEU A 189 -7.00 -35.14 -14.61
C LEU A 189 -5.84 -35.37 -15.59
N THR A 190 -4.75 -34.61 -15.47
CA THR A 190 -3.55 -34.84 -16.29
C THR A 190 -2.87 -36.15 -15.92
N VAL A 191 -2.68 -36.44 -14.63
CA VAL A 191 -2.06 -37.69 -14.15
C VAL A 191 -2.95 -38.90 -14.47
N SER A 192 -4.27 -38.81 -14.31
CA SER A 192 -5.20 -39.87 -14.65
C SER A 192 -5.30 -40.07 -16.17
N GLY A 193 -5.25 -39.00 -16.96
CA GLY A 193 -5.12 -39.08 -18.42
C GLY A 193 -3.81 -39.76 -18.86
N PHE A 194 -2.69 -39.37 -18.24
CA PHE A 194 -1.39 -40.02 -18.46
C PHE A 194 -1.36 -41.47 -18.00
N TYR A 195 -1.97 -41.79 -16.87
CA TYR A 195 -2.05 -43.18 -16.39
C TYR A 195 -2.89 -44.06 -17.31
N SER A 196 -4.02 -43.56 -17.82
CA SER A 196 -4.84 -44.27 -18.82
C SER A 196 -4.11 -44.44 -20.13
N LEU A 197 -3.39 -43.39 -20.60
CA LEU A 197 -2.56 -43.46 -21.79
C LEU A 197 -1.40 -44.43 -21.59
N TYR A 198 -0.75 -44.42 -20.42
CA TYR A 198 0.33 -45.33 -20.04
C TYR A 198 -0.12 -46.81 -20.02
N GLN A 199 -1.32 -47.08 -19.50
CA GLN A 199 -1.88 -48.44 -19.50
C GLN A 199 -2.21 -48.93 -20.93
N TRP A 200 -2.66 -48.00 -21.79
CA TRP A 200 -2.98 -48.32 -23.19
C TRP A 200 -1.74 -48.51 -24.07
N THR A 201 -0.69 -47.72 -23.83
CA THR A 201 0.59 -47.82 -24.60
C THR A 201 1.49 -48.91 -24.14
N ARG A 202 1.34 -49.46 -22.93
CA ARG A 202 2.11 -50.61 -22.44
C ARG A 202 1.85 -51.93 -23.24
N ALA A 203 0.77 -51.93 -24.02
CA ALA A 203 0.35 -53.11 -24.80
C ALA A 203 0.89 -53.14 -26.22
N SER A 204 1.49 -52.07 -26.75
CA SER A 204 2.02 -52.05 -28.14
C SER A 204 3.10 -50.99 -28.37
N TYR A 205 4.30 -51.41 -28.70
CA TYR A 205 5.42 -50.72 -29.33
C TYR A 205 6.43 -49.94 -28.47
N PHE A 206 7.52 -50.58 -28.09
CA PHE A 206 8.65 -50.05 -27.38
C PHE A 206 9.54 -49.04 -28.16
N SER A 207 9.42 -48.93 -29.50
CA SER A 207 10.26 -48.01 -30.27
C SER A 207 9.55 -46.71 -30.76
N LEU A 208 8.23 -46.69 -30.76
CA LEU A 208 7.45 -45.52 -31.11
C LEU A 208 7.12 -44.64 -29.91
N THR A 209 7.12 -45.26 -28.71
CA THR A 209 6.78 -44.64 -27.44
C THR A 209 7.73 -43.51 -27.00
N ALA A 210 9.02 -43.72 -27.12
CA ALA A 210 10.00 -42.70 -26.69
C ALA A 210 9.87 -41.37 -27.47
N LYS A 211 9.48 -41.45 -28.74
CA LYS A 211 9.33 -40.27 -29.60
C LYS A 211 8.02 -39.52 -29.37
N ILE A 212 6.96 -40.27 -29.07
CA ILE A 212 5.64 -39.71 -28.77
C ILE A 212 5.60 -39.14 -27.32
N GLU A 213 6.24 -39.84 -26.37
CA GLU A 213 6.40 -39.35 -25.01
C GLU A 213 7.17 -37.99 -24.96
N GLY A 214 8.26 -37.91 -25.72
CA GLY A 214 9.06 -36.67 -25.82
C GLY A 214 8.25 -35.49 -26.40
N MET A 215 7.40 -35.74 -27.43
CA MET A 215 6.55 -34.70 -28.03
C MET A 215 5.43 -34.23 -27.07
N LEU A 216 4.73 -35.17 -26.42
CA LEU A 216 3.64 -34.88 -25.49
C LEU A 216 4.15 -34.14 -24.23
N ILE A 217 5.30 -34.55 -23.69
CA ILE A 217 5.92 -33.90 -22.54
C ILE A 217 6.38 -32.50 -22.95
N THR A 218 6.94 -32.31 -24.15
CA THR A 218 7.34 -30.99 -24.67
C THR A 218 6.12 -30.06 -24.82
N GLU A 219 4.99 -30.58 -25.30
CA GLU A 219 3.75 -29.80 -25.44
C GLU A 219 3.18 -29.41 -24.06
N VAL A 220 3.19 -30.32 -23.08
CA VAL A 220 2.79 -30.03 -21.70
C VAL A 220 3.73 -29.03 -21.04
N VAL A 221 5.03 -29.19 -21.22
CA VAL A 221 6.05 -28.23 -20.71
C VAL A 221 5.83 -26.85 -21.28
N ASN A 222 5.58 -26.75 -22.59
CA ASN A 222 5.33 -25.45 -23.23
C ASN A 222 4.03 -24.82 -22.72
N SER A 223 2.96 -25.59 -22.58
CA SER A 223 1.70 -25.10 -22.05
C SER A 223 1.84 -24.63 -20.58
N LEU A 224 2.58 -25.34 -19.76
CA LEU A 224 2.86 -24.93 -18.38
C LEU A 224 3.77 -23.69 -18.31
N THR A 225 4.70 -23.57 -19.24
CA THR A 225 5.67 -22.45 -19.26
C THR A 225 5.05 -21.15 -19.79
N PHE A 226 4.21 -21.23 -20.82
CA PHE A 226 3.71 -20.06 -21.56
C PHE A 226 2.22 -19.80 -21.42
N ASP A 227 1.38 -20.86 -21.52
CA ASP A 227 -0.07 -20.68 -21.57
C ASP A 227 -0.67 -20.51 -20.18
N LEU A 228 -0.20 -21.28 -19.19
CA LEU A 228 -0.69 -21.21 -17.83
C LEU A 228 -0.41 -19.85 -17.17
N PRO A 229 0.82 -19.30 -17.18
CA PRO A 229 1.09 -17.98 -16.64
C PRO A 229 0.26 -16.88 -17.30
N LYS A 230 0.05 -16.99 -18.63
CA LYS A 230 -0.76 -16.05 -19.38
C LYS A 230 -2.26 -16.14 -19.04
N ALA A 231 -2.76 -17.35 -18.84
CA ALA A 231 -4.18 -17.59 -18.55
C ALA A 231 -4.59 -17.22 -17.11
N VAL A 232 -3.70 -17.44 -16.14
CA VAL A 232 -4.03 -17.26 -14.70
C VAL A 232 -3.19 -16.21 -13.99
N GLY A 233 -2.23 -15.58 -14.67
CA GLY A 233 -1.30 -14.61 -14.09
C GLY A 233 -1.98 -13.38 -13.46
N ASN A 234 -3.17 -13.03 -13.95
CA ASN A 234 -3.98 -11.92 -13.44
C ASN A 234 -4.89 -12.33 -12.27
N ILE A 235 -4.92 -13.62 -11.90
CA ILE A 235 -5.73 -14.09 -10.77
C ILE A 235 -5.00 -13.75 -9.46
N PRO A 236 -5.62 -13.02 -8.53
CA PRO A 236 -4.99 -12.68 -7.26
C PRO A 236 -4.52 -13.93 -6.49
N GLY A 237 -3.26 -13.94 -6.07
CA GLY A 237 -2.66 -15.07 -5.35
C GLY A 237 -2.21 -16.25 -6.24
N ALA A 238 -2.35 -16.18 -7.56
CA ALA A 238 -1.90 -17.23 -8.46
C ALA A 238 -0.37 -17.27 -8.65
N LYS A 239 0.31 -16.14 -8.54
CA LYS A 239 1.74 -16.01 -8.84
C LYS A 239 2.66 -16.97 -8.07
N PRO A 240 2.51 -17.17 -6.74
CA PRO A 240 3.30 -18.16 -6.02
C PRO A 240 3.04 -19.58 -6.48
N ILE A 241 1.79 -19.89 -6.88
CA ILE A 241 1.41 -21.21 -7.41
C ILE A 241 2.01 -21.43 -8.80
N ILE A 242 2.01 -20.39 -9.64
CA ILE A 242 2.67 -20.40 -10.94
C ILE A 242 4.16 -20.67 -10.75
N ALA A 243 4.82 -19.99 -9.81
CA ALA A 243 6.24 -20.21 -9.52
C ALA A 243 6.52 -21.65 -9.05
N GLU A 244 5.64 -22.24 -8.23
CA GLU A 244 5.75 -23.63 -7.81
C GLU A 244 5.62 -24.61 -8.98
N ILE A 245 4.63 -24.39 -9.85
CA ILE A 245 4.42 -25.21 -11.08
C ILE A 245 5.61 -25.10 -12.03
N LEU A 246 6.14 -23.89 -12.24
CA LEU A 246 7.29 -23.66 -13.10
C LEU A 246 8.57 -24.31 -12.54
N ASN A 247 8.75 -24.34 -11.21
CA ASN A 247 9.84 -25.08 -10.58
C ASN A 247 9.72 -26.61 -10.77
N GLU A 248 8.51 -27.15 -10.65
CA GLU A 248 8.27 -28.56 -10.98
C GLU A 248 8.57 -28.84 -12.45
N ASN A 249 8.21 -27.92 -13.34
CA ASN A 249 8.45 -28.04 -14.77
C ASN A 249 9.95 -28.12 -15.10
N LEU A 250 10.83 -27.40 -14.39
CA LEU A 250 12.29 -27.55 -14.53
C LEU A 250 12.75 -28.99 -14.28
N THR A 251 12.15 -29.67 -13.31
CA THR A 251 12.48 -31.07 -13.00
C THR A 251 12.09 -32.01 -14.15
N TYR A 252 11.00 -31.72 -14.86
CA TYR A 252 10.61 -32.48 -16.06
C TYR A 252 11.55 -32.22 -17.22
N LEU A 253 11.98 -30.98 -17.45
CA LEU A 253 12.97 -30.63 -18.46
C LEU A 253 14.32 -31.35 -18.22
N ASP A 254 14.78 -31.39 -16.97
CA ASP A 254 16.01 -32.11 -16.61
C ASP A 254 15.90 -33.62 -16.87
N ARG A 255 14.71 -34.22 -16.64
CA ARG A 255 14.44 -35.63 -16.97
C ARG A 255 14.45 -35.90 -18.47
N ILE A 256 13.86 -35.00 -19.28
CA ILE A 256 13.86 -35.07 -20.75
C ILE A 256 15.31 -35.04 -21.24
N MET A 257 16.11 -34.10 -20.74
CA MET A 257 17.52 -33.98 -21.11
C MET A 257 18.35 -35.22 -20.75
N ALA A 258 18.03 -35.89 -19.64
CA ALA A 258 18.67 -37.14 -19.24
C ALA A 258 18.28 -38.34 -20.10
N LEU A 259 17.04 -38.38 -20.64
CA LEU A 259 16.51 -39.50 -21.42
C LEU A 259 16.83 -39.41 -22.91
N ASP A 260 16.72 -38.24 -23.52
CA ASP A 260 16.82 -38.03 -24.98
C ASP A 260 18.09 -37.29 -25.41
N GLY A 261 19.01 -37.06 -24.47
CA GLY A 261 20.17 -36.20 -24.66
C GLY A 261 19.77 -34.72 -24.66
N SER A 262 20.74 -33.87 -24.35
CA SER A 262 20.49 -32.40 -24.36
C SER A 262 20.38 -31.90 -25.80
N LYS A 263 19.20 -31.47 -26.21
CA LYS A 263 18.96 -30.85 -27.52
C LYS A 263 18.93 -29.33 -27.39
N PRO A 264 19.27 -28.55 -28.43
CA PRO A 264 19.17 -27.11 -28.42
C PRO A 264 17.78 -26.60 -28.03
N GLU A 265 16.72 -27.22 -28.54
CA GLU A 265 15.33 -26.86 -28.25
C GLU A 265 15.01 -26.99 -26.75
N THR A 266 15.34 -28.14 -26.14
CA THR A 266 15.09 -28.42 -24.73
C THR A 266 15.86 -27.46 -23.81
N LEU A 267 17.10 -27.10 -24.19
CA LEU A 267 17.87 -26.11 -23.46
C LEU A 267 17.21 -24.72 -23.53
N MET A 268 16.70 -24.32 -24.68
CA MET A 268 16.00 -23.04 -24.85
C MET A 268 14.65 -23.03 -24.12
N ASP A 269 13.93 -24.16 -24.06
CA ASP A 269 12.73 -24.30 -23.26
C ASP A 269 13.04 -24.17 -21.76
N LYS A 270 14.18 -24.71 -21.32
CA LYS A 270 14.66 -24.52 -19.94
C LYS A 270 14.99 -23.05 -19.63
N ALA A 271 15.68 -22.36 -20.53
CA ALA A 271 15.95 -20.94 -20.39
C ALA A 271 14.66 -20.11 -20.32
N ALA A 272 13.66 -20.42 -21.19
CA ALA A 272 12.37 -19.77 -21.18
C ALA A 272 11.61 -20.01 -19.86
N ASN A 273 11.67 -21.21 -19.29
CA ASN A 273 11.06 -21.53 -18.03
C ASN A 273 11.70 -20.76 -16.86
N TYR A 274 13.04 -20.65 -16.85
CA TYR A 274 13.73 -19.80 -15.87
C TYR A 274 13.30 -18.32 -15.98
N LEU A 275 13.10 -17.79 -17.18
CA LEU A 275 12.64 -16.41 -17.37
C LEU A 275 11.18 -16.22 -16.96
N SER A 276 10.34 -17.21 -17.18
CA SER A 276 8.97 -17.20 -16.68
C SER A 276 8.93 -17.16 -15.14
N LEU A 277 9.83 -17.93 -14.48
CA LEU A 277 10.06 -17.87 -13.06
C LEU A 277 10.55 -16.49 -12.62
N ALA A 278 11.55 -15.96 -13.30
CA ALA A 278 12.11 -14.63 -13.01
C ALA A 278 11.04 -13.54 -13.11
N SER A 279 10.20 -13.57 -14.16
CA SER A 279 9.06 -12.66 -14.32
C SER A 279 8.02 -12.81 -13.22
N ALA A 280 7.72 -14.05 -12.80
CA ALA A 280 6.82 -14.29 -11.66
C ALA A 280 7.39 -13.69 -10.36
N TRP A 281 8.69 -13.85 -10.11
CA TRP A 281 9.34 -13.29 -8.92
C TRP A 281 9.46 -11.77 -8.95
N ILE A 282 9.72 -11.13 -10.13
CA ILE A 282 9.60 -9.67 -10.28
C ILE A 282 8.20 -9.21 -9.87
N SER A 283 7.17 -9.86 -10.39
CA SER A 283 5.79 -9.48 -10.09
C SER A 283 5.38 -9.73 -8.63
N MET A 284 6.18 -10.48 -7.87
CA MET A 284 6.09 -10.66 -6.41
C MET A 284 7.09 -9.79 -5.64
N ALA A 285 7.83 -8.91 -6.34
CA ALA A 285 8.88 -8.02 -5.84
C ALA A 285 10.04 -8.74 -5.11
N ASP A 286 10.26 -10.01 -5.38
CA ASP A 286 11.45 -10.73 -4.94
C ASP A 286 12.52 -10.62 -6.04
N TYR A 287 13.16 -9.46 -6.11
CA TYR A 287 14.15 -9.11 -7.15
C TYR A 287 15.39 -10.00 -7.11
N ASP A 288 15.82 -10.45 -5.95
CA ASP A 288 16.99 -11.30 -5.81
C ASP A 288 16.75 -12.67 -6.46
N LYS A 289 15.62 -13.32 -6.16
CA LYS A 289 15.26 -14.58 -6.84
C LYS A 289 15.02 -14.38 -8.33
N ALA A 290 14.42 -13.26 -8.73
CA ALA A 290 14.22 -12.94 -10.14
C ALA A 290 15.56 -12.88 -10.89
N VAL A 291 16.55 -12.19 -10.32
CA VAL A 291 17.91 -12.11 -10.86
C VAL A 291 18.59 -13.48 -10.90
N ASP A 292 18.46 -14.29 -9.85
CA ASP A 292 19.06 -15.63 -9.82
C ASP A 292 18.49 -16.53 -10.92
N TYR A 293 17.17 -16.53 -11.11
CA TYR A 293 16.56 -17.29 -12.23
C TYR A 293 16.94 -16.72 -13.60
N ALA A 294 17.05 -15.40 -13.76
CA ALA A 294 17.52 -14.78 -14.99
C ALA A 294 18.99 -15.17 -15.31
N ARG A 295 19.86 -15.23 -14.28
CA ARG A 295 21.23 -15.75 -14.42
C ARG A 295 21.26 -17.21 -14.84
N GLU A 296 20.39 -18.05 -14.26
CA GLU A 296 20.30 -19.45 -14.66
C GLU A 296 19.85 -19.57 -16.13
N ALA A 297 18.91 -18.73 -16.59
CA ALA A 297 18.51 -18.68 -17.98
C ALA A 297 19.69 -18.32 -18.92
N VAL A 298 20.52 -17.35 -18.52
CA VAL A 298 21.72 -16.96 -19.28
C VAL A 298 22.76 -18.09 -19.31
N ARG A 299 23.02 -18.75 -18.17
CA ARG A 299 23.95 -19.88 -18.07
C ARG A 299 23.63 -21.04 -19.02
N VAL A 300 22.37 -21.20 -19.39
CA VAL A 300 21.98 -22.22 -20.38
C VAL A 300 22.72 -22.00 -21.71
N PHE A 301 22.99 -20.74 -22.10
CA PHE A 301 23.66 -20.40 -23.34
C PHE A 301 25.17 -20.69 -23.33
N ASP A 302 25.78 -20.95 -22.16
CA ASP A 302 27.17 -21.41 -22.04
C ASP A 302 27.35 -22.88 -22.48
N SER A 303 26.27 -23.59 -22.76
CA SER A 303 26.30 -24.99 -23.13
C SER A 303 26.97 -25.18 -24.50
N PRO A 304 27.97 -26.07 -24.62
CA PRO A 304 28.66 -26.37 -25.90
C PRO A 304 27.69 -26.89 -27.00
N ILE A 305 26.52 -27.38 -26.60
CA ILE A 305 25.46 -27.91 -27.48
C ILE A 305 24.89 -26.80 -28.36
N LEU A 306 24.93 -25.55 -27.87
CA LEU A 306 24.43 -24.36 -28.56
C LEU A 306 25.47 -23.69 -29.45
N GLY A 307 26.59 -24.37 -29.76
CA GLY A 307 27.72 -23.82 -30.55
C GLY A 307 27.42 -23.52 -32.01
N LYS A 308 26.44 -24.20 -32.62
CA LYS A 308 25.94 -23.88 -33.98
C LYS A 308 24.43 -23.81 -33.97
N LEU A 309 23.90 -22.59 -33.89
CA LEU A 309 22.46 -22.35 -33.81
C LEU A 309 21.88 -22.22 -35.24
N SER A 310 20.70 -22.79 -35.47
CA SER A 310 19.86 -22.50 -36.62
C SER A 310 19.31 -21.06 -36.51
N ILE A 311 18.71 -20.56 -37.57
CA ILE A 311 18.01 -19.24 -37.57
C ILE A 311 17.00 -19.18 -36.42
N SER A 312 16.14 -20.21 -36.30
CA SER A 312 15.10 -20.26 -35.28
C SER A 312 15.69 -20.29 -33.84
N HIS A 313 16.86 -20.92 -33.65
CA HIS A 313 17.52 -20.88 -32.34
C HIS A 313 18.16 -19.51 -32.07
N LEU A 314 18.66 -18.81 -33.08
CA LEU A 314 19.19 -17.45 -32.92
C LEU A 314 18.05 -16.46 -32.61
N GLU A 315 16.86 -16.58 -33.25
CA GLU A 315 15.66 -15.82 -32.92
C GLU A 315 15.30 -15.97 -31.45
N ARG A 316 15.21 -17.21 -30.99
CA ARG A 316 14.92 -17.48 -29.56
C ARG A 316 16.01 -16.95 -28.63
N LYS A 317 17.28 -17.05 -29.03
CA LYS A 317 18.40 -16.50 -28.24
C LYS A 317 18.27 -15.00 -28.05
N VAL A 318 17.94 -14.24 -29.11
CA VAL A 318 17.74 -12.79 -29.03
C VAL A 318 16.64 -12.45 -28.02
N ILE A 319 15.50 -13.15 -28.12
CA ILE A 319 14.34 -12.89 -27.23
C ILE A 319 14.70 -13.23 -25.78
N LEU A 320 15.27 -14.41 -25.53
CA LEU A 320 15.55 -14.89 -24.17
C LEU A 320 16.64 -14.08 -23.48
N LEU A 321 17.75 -13.76 -24.16
CA LEU A 321 18.79 -12.91 -23.58
C LEU A 321 18.28 -11.47 -23.36
N GLY A 322 17.50 -10.95 -24.31
CA GLY A 322 16.87 -9.65 -24.16
C GLY A 322 15.96 -9.58 -22.93
N ALA A 323 15.12 -10.62 -22.73
CA ALA A 323 14.25 -10.70 -21.56
C ALA A 323 15.05 -10.86 -20.25
N ALA A 324 16.11 -11.70 -20.23
CA ALA A 324 16.98 -11.85 -19.07
C ALA A 324 17.64 -10.52 -18.67
N GLY A 325 18.14 -9.79 -19.66
CA GLY A 325 18.75 -8.48 -19.43
C GLY A 325 17.75 -7.47 -18.85
N LEU A 326 16.51 -7.44 -19.36
CA LEU A 326 15.45 -6.57 -18.83
C LEU A 326 15.08 -6.91 -17.39
N VAL A 327 14.98 -8.21 -17.05
CA VAL A 327 14.71 -8.66 -15.67
C VAL A 327 15.79 -8.16 -14.71
N ILE A 328 17.07 -8.34 -15.07
CA ILE A 328 18.21 -7.93 -14.24
C ILE A 328 18.29 -6.40 -14.12
N GLN A 329 18.02 -5.69 -15.21
CA GLN A 329 17.95 -4.22 -15.22
C GLN A 329 16.81 -3.71 -14.30
N SER A 330 15.61 -4.29 -14.40
CA SER A 330 14.45 -3.92 -13.57
C SER A 330 14.67 -4.21 -12.08
N ALA A 331 15.58 -5.14 -11.76
CA ALA A 331 16.03 -5.41 -10.40
C ALA A 331 17.14 -4.45 -9.91
N GLY A 332 17.41 -3.35 -10.65
CA GLY A 332 18.40 -2.34 -10.28
C GLY A 332 19.86 -2.74 -10.48
N LYS A 333 20.14 -3.74 -11.34
CA LYS A 333 21.50 -4.23 -11.63
C LYS A 333 21.90 -4.02 -13.12
N PRO A 334 21.91 -2.78 -13.62
CA PRO A 334 22.17 -2.52 -15.04
C PRO A 334 23.60 -2.92 -15.48
N ASP A 335 24.59 -2.88 -14.57
CA ASP A 335 25.96 -3.34 -14.86
C ASP A 335 26.00 -4.83 -15.24
N GLU A 336 25.20 -5.67 -14.57
CA GLU A 336 25.08 -7.09 -14.88
C GLU A 336 24.22 -7.34 -16.14
N ALA A 337 23.23 -6.51 -16.40
CA ALA A 337 22.35 -6.60 -17.57
C ALA A 337 23.09 -6.25 -18.87
N LEU A 338 24.00 -5.28 -18.84
CA LEU A 338 24.69 -4.75 -20.02
C LEU A 338 25.41 -5.82 -20.87
N PRO A 339 26.22 -6.74 -20.31
CA PRO A 339 26.86 -7.79 -21.10
C PRO A 339 25.89 -8.74 -21.75
N ILE A 340 24.77 -9.07 -21.08
CA ILE A 340 23.73 -9.96 -21.55
C ILE A 340 22.96 -9.33 -22.72
N LEU A 341 22.57 -8.06 -22.58
CA LEU A 341 21.91 -7.29 -23.63
C LEU A 341 22.81 -7.09 -24.84
N ARG A 342 24.14 -6.94 -24.63
CA ARG A 342 25.11 -6.87 -25.70
C ARG A 342 25.16 -8.18 -26.48
N GLU A 343 25.13 -9.33 -25.81
CA GLU A 343 25.11 -10.63 -26.47
C GLU A 343 23.82 -10.82 -27.28
N SER A 344 22.67 -10.38 -26.74
CA SER A 344 21.38 -10.34 -27.46
C SER A 344 21.51 -9.48 -28.73
N LEU A 345 22.09 -8.30 -28.65
CA LEU A 345 22.31 -7.40 -29.78
C LEU A 345 23.24 -8.03 -30.87
N GLU A 346 24.31 -8.69 -30.47
CA GLU A 346 25.19 -9.36 -31.43
C GLU A 346 24.50 -10.54 -32.12
N ALA A 347 23.65 -11.28 -31.40
CA ALA A 347 22.81 -12.34 -31.98
C ALA A 347 21.79 -11.75 -32.98
N ALA A 348 21.15 -10.62 -32.68
CA ALA A 348 20.22 -9.94 -33.59
C ALA A 348 20.93 -9.39 -34.84
N LYS A 349 22.16 -8.86 -34.71
CA LYS A 349 22.99 -8.46 -35.86
C LYS A 349 23.33 -9.66 -36.76
N ALA A 350 23.67 -10.79 -36.16
CA ALA A 350 23.95 -12.00 -36.91
C ALA A 350 22.70 -12.49 -37.66
N LEU A 351 21.52 -12.45 -37.05
CA LEU A 351 20.25 -12.78 -37.71
C LEU A 351 20.02 -11.91 -38.97
N VAL A 352 20.13 -10.61 -38.85
CA VAL A 352 19.91 -9.67 -39.98
C VAL A 352 20.96 -9.85 -41.08
N GLN A 353 22.18 -10.34 -40.76
CA GLN A 353 23.19 -10.68 -41.77
C GLN A 353 22.81 -11.95 -42.56
N ILE A 354 22.15 -12.92 -41.92
CA ILE A 354 21.71 -14.17 -42.54
C ILE A 354 20.42 -13.95 -43.34
N ASP A 355 19.45 -13.25 -42.72
CA ASP A 355 18.16 -12.98 -43.33
C ASP A 355 17.67 -11.57 -42.94
N LYS A 356 17.42 -10.72 -43.93
CA LYS A 356 16.97 -9.33 -43.78
C LYS A 356 15.44 -9.22 -43.71
N SER A 357 14.78 -10.24 -43.15
CA SER A 357 13.34 -10.18 -42.96
C SER A 357 12.91 -8.99 -42.07
N THR A 358 11.64 -8.58 -42.22
CA THR A 358 11.05 -7.52 -41.38
C THR A 358 11.14 -7.87 -39.90
N SER A 359 10.89 -9.15 -39.54
CA SER A 359 10.97 -9.62 -38.16
C SER A 359 12.36 -9.42 -37.57
N HIS A 360 13.39 -9.90 -38.26
CA HIS A 360 14.76 -9.80 -37.75
C HIS A 360 15.29 -8.36 -37.64
N ARG A 361 14.84 -7.47 -38.55
CA ARG A 361 15.16 -6.03 -38.46
C ARG A 361 14.45 -5.37 -37.27
N LYS A 362 13.23 -5.81 -36.98
CA LYS A 362 12.50 -5.37 -35.79
C LYS A 362 13.20 -5.86 -34.51
N ASP A 363 13.59 -7.12 -34.44
CA ASP A 363 14.31 -7.69 -33.30
C ASP A 363 15.64 -6.96 -33.06
N LEU A 364 16.34 -6.57 -34.13
CA LEU A 364 17.56 -5.78 -34.04
C LEU A 364 17.29 -4.35 -33.53
N ALA A 365 16.21 -3.71 -33.99
CA ALA A 365 15.82 -2.40 -33.51
C ALA A 365 15.48 -2.43 -32.00
N GLU A 366 14.74 -3.45 -31.59
CA GLU A 366 14.38 -3.65 -30.18
C GLU A 366 15.62 -3.94 -29.32
N ALA A 367 16.58 -4.76 -29.80
CA ALA A 367 17.84 -4.99 -29.09
C ALA A 367 18.65 -3.70 -28.93
N TYR A 368 18.65 -2.81 -29.94
CA TYR A 368 19.25 -1.48 -29.80
C TYR A 368 18.53 -0.62 -28.77
N SER A 369 17.19 -0.61 -28.74
CA SER A 369 16.39 0.15 -27.76
C SER A 369 16.71 -0.31 -26.33
N ARG A 370 16.79 -1.63 -26.09
CA ARG A 370 17.15 -2.20 -24.77
C ARG A 370 18.56 -1.79 -24.33
N MET A 371 19.54 -1.80 -25.27
CA MET A 371 20.89 -1.31 -25.00
C MET A 371 20.92 0.19 -24.66
N GLY A 372 20.08 0.98 -25.34
CA GLY A 372 19.94 2.41 -25.05
C GLY A 372 19.41 2.65 -23.63
N ALA A 373 18.31 1.99 -23.26
CA ALA A 373 17.72 2.09 -21.94
C ALA A 373 18.69 1.64 -20.84
N CYS A 374 19.41 0.52 -21.03
CA CYS A 374 20.42 0.06 -20.07
C CYS A 374 21.59 1.06 -19.94
N SER A 375 22.01 1.69 -21.03
CA SER A 375 23.07 2.71 -20.99
C SER A 375 22.64 3.95 -20.19
N LEU A 376 21.37 4.36 -20.26
CA LEU A 376 20.84 5.46 -19.44
C LEU A 376 20.89 5.13 -17.95
N HIS A 377 20.51 3.93 -17.56
CA HIS A 377 20.63 3.50 -16.16
C HIS A 377 22.08 3.48 -15.63
N LEU A 378 23.05 3.40 -16.54
CA LEU A 378 24.47 3.52 -16.24
C LEU A 378 25.00 4.95 -16.39
N SER A 379 24.12 5.93 -16.56
CA SER A 379 24.46 7.34 -16.76
C SER A 379 25.37 7.61 -17.97
N ASP A 380 25.32 6.73 -19.01
CA ASP A 380 26.09 6.87 -20.25
C ASP A 380 25.15 7.35 -21.39
N GLU A 381 24.80 8.63 -21.33
CA GLU A 381 23.86 9.24 -22.27
C GLU A 381 24.36 9.22 -23.72
N GLU A 382 25.68 9.38 -23.96
CA GLU A 382 26.22 9.39 -25.30
C GLU A 382 26.04 8.03 -26.01
N LYS A 383 26.26 6.93 -25.28
CA LYS A 383 26.01 5.59 -25.83
C LYS A 383 24.53 5.32 -25.97
N ALA A 384 23.70 5.75 -25.01
CA ALA A 384 22.25 5.60 -25.05
C ALA A 384 21.69 6.25 -26.32
N GLU A 385 22.04 7.50 -26.57
CA GLU A 385 21.59 8.24 -27.77
C GLU A 385 22.03 7.52 -29.05
N LYS A 386 23.24 7.03 -29.10
CA LYS A 386 23.71 6.28 -30.27
C LYS A 386 22.91 5.02 -30.52
N TYR A 387 22.56 4.28 -29.45
CA TYR A 387 21.76 3.07 -29.59
C TYR A 387 20.34 3.40 -29.99
N PHE A 388 19.69 4.39 -29.39
CA PHE A 388 18.33 4.81 -29.77
C PHE A 388 18.26 5.34 -31.20
N ARG A 389 19.25 6.10 -31.66
CA ARG A 389 19.33 6.55 -33.05
C ARG A 389 19.44 5.37 -34.04
N ASN A 390 20.18 4.31 -33.68
CA ASN A 390 20.24 3.10 -34.50
C ASN A 390 18.92 2.33 -34.51
N ALA A 391 18.21 2.28 -33.39
CA ALA A 391 16.89 1.68 -33.28
C ALA A 391 15.87 2.42 -34.15
N LEU A 392 15.77 3.74 -33.95
CA LEU A 392 14.84 4.60 -34.69
C LEU A 392 15.07 4.51 -36.20
N LYS A 393 16.32 4.56 -36.67
CA LYS A 393 16.63 4.41 -38.09
C LYS A 393 16.06 3.11 -38.69
N LEU A 394 16.05 2.02 -37.93
CA LEU A 394 15.49 0.76 -38.40
C LEU A 394 13.95 0.81 -38.37
N TYR A 395 13.35 1.38 -37.34
CA TYR A 395 11.90 1.51 -37.25
C TYR A 395 11.33 2.46 -38.30
N GLU A 396 12.02 3.58 -38.58
CA GLU A 396 11.65 4.52 -39.64
C GLU A 396 11.67 3.86 -41.03
N VAL A 397 12.75 3.08 -41.35
CA VAL A 397 12.81 2.31 -42.60
C VAL A 397 11.65 1.29 -42.68
N LEU A 398 11.32 0.59 -41.60
CA LEU A 398 10.22 -0.35 -41.56
C LEU A 398 8.85 0.33 -41.76
N TYR A 399 8.72 1.55 -41.26
CA TYR A 399 7.54 2.39 -41.49
C TYR A 399 7.44 2.86 -42.96
N GLU A 400 8.56 3.36 -43.52
CA GLU A 400 8.61 3.78 -44.94
C GLU A 400 8.29 2.63 -45.91
N GLU A 401 8.69 1.40 -45.56
CA GLU A 401 8.35 0.18 -46.32
C GLU A 401 6.91 -0.29 -46.11
N GLY A 402 6.12 0.40 -45.27
CA GLY A 402 4.72 0.04 -44.95
C GLY A 402 4.56 -1.25 -44.15
N THR A 403 5.66 -1.72 -43.52
CA THR A 403 5.66 -2.97 -42.71
C THR A 403 5.49 -2.70 -41.21
N LEU A 404 5.60 -1.46 -40.80
CA LEU A 404 5.32 -0.96 -39.47
C LEU A 404 4.24 0.11 -39.53
N SER A 405 3.25 0.09 -38.64
CA SER A 405 2.25 1.15 -38.56
C SER A 405 2.82 2.41 -37.94
N LEU A 406 2.24 3.57 -38.25
CA LEU A 406 2.61 4.84 -37.64
C LEU A 406 2.50 4.80 -36.11
N ASN A 407 1.39 4.27 -35.59
CA ASN A 407 1.16 4.13 -34.16
C ASN A 407 2.28 3.31 -33.47
N ALA A 408 2.75 2.24 -34.11
CA ALA A 408 3.88 1.47 -33.58
C ALA A 408 5.19 2.25 -33.58
N LEU A 409 5.44 3.11 -34.60
CA LEU A 409 6.60 4.00 -34.65
C LEU A 409 6.50 5.06 -33.52
N CYS A 410 5.36 5.72 -33.37
CA CYS A 410 5.13 6.72 -32.34
C CYS A 410 5.33 6.15 -30.94
N LYS A 411 4.84 4.92 -30.70
CA LYS A 411 5.06 4.22 -29.43
C LYS A 411 6.53 4.00 -29.11
N VAL A 412 7.38 3.75 -30.11
CA VAL A 412 8.83 3.64 -29.93
C VAL A 412 9.43 4.98 -29.48
N TYR A 413 9.00 6.10 -30.08
CA TYR A 413 9.42 7.42 -29.63
C TYR A 413 9.02 7.68 -28.18
N GLU A 414 7.79 7.32 -27.79
CA GLU A 414 7.28 7.45 -26.42
C GLU A 414 8.06 6.54 -25.44
N GLU A 415 8.39 5.31 -25.82
CA GLU A 415 9.20 4.38 -25.00
C GLU A 415 10.61 4.93 -24.76
N ILE A 416 11.24 5.53 -25.79
CA ILE A 416 12.54 6.20 -25.65
C ILE A 416 12.42 7.43 -24.76
N GLY A 417 11.39 8.25 -24.94
CA GLY A 417 11.12 9.40 -24.07
C GLY A 417 10.95 8.98 -22.62
N ASN A 418 10.20 7.91 -22.39
CA ASN A 418 10.02 7.34 -21.04
C ASN A 418 11.35 6.87 -20.44
N ALA A 419 12.20 6.21 -21.21
CA ALA A 419 13.53 5.78 -20.73
C ALA A 419 14.41 6.97 -20.30
N TYR A 420 14.41 8.06 -21.05
CA TYR A 420 15.12 9.29 -20.67
C TYR A 420 14.53 9.94 -19.43
N ARG A 421 13.19 9.95 -19.29
CA ARG A 421 12.52 10.46 -18.09
C ARG A 421 12.92 9.67 -16.84
N ASP A 422 12.89 8.32 -16.94
CA ASP A 422 13.22 7.43 -15.83
C ASP A 422 14.70 7.57 -15.40
N ALA A 423 15.55 8.00 -16.34
CA ALA A 423 16.94 8.38 -16.08
C ALA A 423 17.12 9.84 -15.58
N GLY A 424 16.03 10.61 -15.41
CA GLY A 424 16.06 11.99 -14.92
C GLY A 424 16.34 13.05 -16.00
N ASN A 425 16.52 12.68 -17.28
CA ASN A 425 16.72 13.62 -18.38
C ASN A 425 15.40 14.05 -19.01
N SER A 426 14.70 14.97 -18.35
CA SER A 426 13.38 15.46 -18.74
C SER A 426 13.36 16.19 -20.09
N GLN A 427 14.47 16.86 -20.44
CA GLN A 427 14.56 17.59 -21.72
C GLN A 427 14.61 16.65 -22.93
N ALA A 428 15.41 15.61 -22.85
CA ALA A 428 15.47 14.60 -23.90
C ALA A 428 14.13 13.84 -23.99
N ALA A 429 13.53 13.50 -22.86
CA ALA A 429 12.20 12.88 -22.79
C ALA A 429 11.14 13.70 -23.54
N ALA A 430 11.06 15.00 -23.24
CA ALA A 430 10.12 15.91 -23.90
C ALA A 430 10.33 15.98 -25.42
N SER A 431 11.62 15.99 -25.86
CA SER A 431 11.94 16.04 -27.29
C SER A 431 11.43 14.82 -28.05
N TYR A 432 11.60 13.61 -27.52
CA TYR A 432 11.14 12.37 -28.16
C TYR A 432 9.61 12.26 -28.16
N ILE A 433 8.95 12.71 -27.11
CA ILE A 433 7.48 12.74 -27.03
C ILE A 433 6.90 13.77 -28.01
N ALA A 434 7.55 14.93 -28.16
CA ALA A 434 7.17 15.93 -29.16
C ALA A 434 7.27 15.40 -30.60
N MET A 435 8.31 14.60 -30.90
CA MET A 435 8.43 13.96 -32.22
C MET A 435 7.29 12.97 -32.48
N SER A 436 6.87 12.19 -31.47
CA SER A 436 5.70 11.31 -31.59
C SER A 436 4.42 12.10 -31.86
N LEU A 437 4.22 13.19 -31.13
CA LEU A 437 3.04 14.07 -31.30
C LEU A 437 2.99 14.71 -32.67
N GLU A 438 4.10 15.28 -33.18
CA GLU A 438 4.20 15.90 -34.49
C GLU A 438 3.82 14.92 -35.63
N LEU A 439 4.33 13.67 -35.52
CA LEU A 439 3.99 12.63 -36.51
C LEU A 439 2.51 12.25 -36.47
N LEU A 440 1.90 12.18 -35.31
CA LEU A 440 0.46 11.87 -35.16
C LEU A 440 -0.42 13.03 -35.56
N GLU A 441 -0.06 14.28 -35.27
CA GLU A 441 -0.78 15.48 -35.66
C GLU A 441 -0.87 15.56 -37.18
N ASP A 442 0.25 15.45 -37.90
CA ASP A 442 0.31 15.49 -39.34
C ASP A 442 -0.54 14.35 -39.96
N ALA A 443 -0.42 13.14 -39.43
CA ALA A 443 -1.14 11.99 -39.96
C ALA A 443 -2.67 12.03 -39.66
N SER A 444 -3.06 12.55 -38.49
CA SER A 444 -4.47 12.65 -38.09
C SER A 444 -5.29 13.61 -38.94
N GLN A 445 -4.63 14.57 -39.60
CA GLN A 445 -5.25 15.45 -40.61
C GLN A 445 -5.64 14.68 -41.89
N LEU A 446 -4.93 13.61 -42.18
CA LEU A 446 -5.13 12.77 -43.37
C LEU A 446 -6.02 11.54 -43.07
N ASP A 447 -5.88 10.98 -41.87
CA ASP A 447 -6.65 9.82 -41.41
C ASP A 447 -7.31 10.09 -40.04
N PRO A 448 -8.62 10.37 -40.01
CA PRO A 448 -9.36 10.61 -38.77
C PRO A 448 -9.30 9.45 -37.76
N LEU A 449 -8.99 8.21 -38.22
CA LEU A 449 -8.86 7.06 -37.32
C LEU A 449 -7.68 7.21 -36.33
N LEU A 450 -6.69 8.02 -36.65
CA LEU A 450 -5.53 8.29 -35.79
C LEU A 450 -5.80 9.34 -34.70
N LYS A 451 -6.93 10.02 -34.73
CA LYS A 451 -7.28 11.04 -33.73
C LYS A 451 -7.34 10.45 -32.31
N ALA A 452 -7.88 9.24 -32.16
CA ALA A 452 -7.95 8.58 -30.86
C ALA A 452 -6.54 8.24 -30.29
N ASP A 453 -5.58 7.92 -31.16
CA ASP A 453 -4.20 7.68 -30.76
C ASP A 453 -3.52 9.01 -30.39
N LEU A 454 -3.77 10.07 -31.13
CA LEU A 454 -3.29 11.41 -30.80
C LEU A 454 -3.82 11.89 -29.45
N VAL A 455 -5.09 11.63 -29.11
CA VAL A 455 -5.64 11.91 -27.76
C VAL A 455 -4.82 11.21 -26.68
N ARG A 456 -4.49 9.92 -26.88
CA ARG A 456 -3.69 9.15 -25.91
C ARG A 456 -2.27 9.70 -25.77
N SER A 457 -1.64 10.12 -26.88
CA SER A 457 -0.31 10.72 -26.85
C SER A 457 -0.29 12.06 -26.12
N TYR A 458 -1.31 12.90 -26.29
CA TYR A 458 -1.46 14.13 -25.51
C TYR A 458 -1.67 13.84 -24.00
N ILE A 459 -2.44 12.81 -23.65
CA ILE A 459 -2.57 12.36 -22.25
C ILE A 459 -1.20 11.97 -21.72
N GLN A 460 -0.44 11.19 -22.47
CA GLN A 460 0.90 10.77 -22.05
C GLN A 460 1.86 11.95 -21.90
N ASN A 461 1.80 12.93 -22.78
CA ASN A 461 2.56 14.17 -22.68
C ASN A 461 2.22 14.94 -21.41
N GLY A 462 0.93 15.09 -21.10
CA GLY A 462 0.47 15.73 -19.88
C GLY A 462 0.95 14.99 -18.59
N ILE A 463 0.93 13.66 -18.59
CA ILE A 463 1.48 12.85 -17.48
C ILE A 463 2.98 13.14 -17.29
N ASN A 464 3.72 13.21 -18.38
CA ASN A 464 5.15 13.49 -18.32
C ASN A 464 5.43 14.90 -17.78
N ALA A 465 4.65 15.89 -18.20
CA ALA A 465 4.74 17.24 -17.66
C ALA A 465 4.41 17.29 -16.15
N MET A 466 3.40 16.55 -15.69
CA MET A 466 3.09 16.42 -14.25
C MET A 466 4.25 15.83 -13.45
N ASN A 467 4.89 14.78 -13.97
CA ASN A 467 6.04 14.15 -13.31
C ASN A 467 7.25 15.09 -13.20
N GLN A 468 7.31 16.11 -14.05
CA GLN A 468 8.33 17.16 -14.03
C GLN A 468 7.93 18.40 -13.23
N ALA A 469 6.78 18.35 -12.54
CA ALA A 469 6.17 19.50 -11.86
C ALA A 469 5.86 20.70 -12.79
N GLN A 470 5.74 20.45 -14.11
CA GLN A 470 5.37 21.43 -15.12
C GLN A 470 3.84 21.46 -15.26
N THR A 471 3.16 21.98 -14.25
CA THR A 471 1.70 21.90 -14.14
C THR A 471 0.96 22.63 -15.24
N ASP A 472 1.47 23.78 -15.70
CA ASP A 472 0.84 24.57 -16.79
C ASP A 472 0.91 23.82 -18.12
N GLU A 473 2.03 23.17 -18.42
CA GLU A 473 2.23 22.35 -19.62
C GLU A 473 1.35 21.09 -19.55
N ALA A 474 1.21 20.48 -18.38
CA ALA A 474 0.33 19.33 -18.18
C ALA A 474 -1.14 19.72 -18.46
N VAL A 475 -1.60 20.85 -17.91
CA VAL A 475 -2.95 21.37 -18.14
C VAL A 475 -3.16 21.65 -19.62
N ALA A 476 -2.19 22.26 -20.31
CA ALA A 476 -2.27 22.52 -21.74
C ALA A 476 -2.42 21.22 -22.55
N ALA A 477 -1.58 20.22 -22.28
CA ALA A 477 -1.63 18.92 -22.96
C ALA A 477 -2.96 18.18 -22.74
N PHE A 478 -3.47 18.15 -21.49
CA PHE A 478 -4.75 17.52 -21.20
C PHE A 478 -5.94 18.28 -21.81
N ASN A 479 -5.88 19.60 -21.94
CA ASN A 479 -6.89 20.38 -22.67
C ASN A 479 -6.87 20.08 -24.17
N GLN A 480 -5.69 19.92 -24.78
CA GLN A 480 -5.57 19.47 -26.16
C GLN A 480 -6.18 18.07 -26.35
N ALA A 481 -5.89 17.15 -25.42
CA ALA A 481 -6.50 15.83 -25.41
C ALA A 481 -8.04 15.91 -25.33
N LEU A 482 -8.58 16.79 -24.47
CA LEU A 482 -10.02 17.00 -24.32
C LEU A 482 -10.65 17.57 -25.59
N GLU A 483 -10.04 18.60 -26.20
CA GLU A 483 -10.53 19.21 -27.44
C GLU A 483 -10.58 18.18 -28.58
N LEU A 484 -9.51 17.42 -28.76
CA LEU A 484 -9.46 16.36 -29.77
C LEU A 484 -10.46 15.24 -29.47
N TYR A 485 -10.66 14.88 -28.22
CA TYR A 485 -11.65 13.88 -27.83
C TYR A 485 -13.07 14.30 -28.19
N LEU A 486 -13.41 15.58 -27.96
CA LEU A 486 -14.74 16.11 -28.28
C LEU A 486 -15.02 16.18 -29.81
N ASP A 487 -13.96 16.12 -30.64
CA ASP A 487 -14.03 16.04 -32.09
C ASP A 487 -13.93 14.58 -32.63
N LEU A 488 -13.93 13.57 -31.75
CA LEU A 488 -13.93 12.17 -32.16
C LEU A 488 -15.28 11.73 -32.70
N PRO A 489 -15.30 10.87 -33.72
CA PRO A 489 -16.52 10.17 -34.16
C PRO A 489 -17.13 9.34 -33.03
N GLU A 490 -18.46 9.18 -32.99
CA GLU A 490 -19.19 8.46 -31.93
C GLU A 490 -18.69 7.00 -31.74
N ASP A 491 -18.26 6.34 -32.81
CA ASP A 491 -17.74 4.98 -32.79
C ASP A 491 -16.32 4.86 -32.19
N GLN A 492 -15.61 5.99 -32.07
CA GLN A 492 -14.30 6.09 -31.42
C GLN A 492 -14.36 6.71 -30.04
N ALA A 493 -15.45 7.40 -29.70
CA ALA A 493 -15.65 8.04 -28.42
C ALA A 493 -15.86 6.98 -27.32
N ASN A 494 -15.04 7.03 -26.28
CA ASN A 494 -15.09 6.13 -25.14
C ASN A 494 -15.24 6.93 -23.84
N GLU A 495 -16.36 6.75 -23.16
CA GLU A 495 -16.63 7.47 -21.89
C GLU A 495 -15.53 7.28 -20.83
N ALA A 496 -14.89 6.08 -20.78
CA ALA A 496 -13.78 5.84 -19.86
C ALA A 496 -12.54 6.70 -20.20
N LEU A 497 -12.27 6.92 -21.50
CA LEU A 497 -11.19 7.82 -21.92
C LEU A 497 -11.50 9.28 -21.56
N LEU A 498 -12.76 9.70 -21.70
CA LEU A 498 -13.19 11.04 -21.27
C LEU A 498 -13.04 11.22 -19.76
N ALA A 499 -13.44 10.22 -18.98
CA ALA A 499 -13.27 10.24 -17.54
C ALA A 499 -11.79 10.31 -17.13
N ASP A 500 -10.90 9.58 -17.83
CA ASP A 500 -9.46 9.67 -17.61
C ASP A 500 -8.93 11.08 -17.88
N ILE A 501 -9.32 11.71 -19.00
CA ILE A 501 -8.94 13.09 -19.30
C ILE A 501 -9.41 14.06 -18.21
N TYR A 502 -10.67 13.96 -17.77
CA TYR A 502 -11.19 14.80 -16.70
C TYR A 502 -10.47 14.58 -15.37
N GLY A 503 -10.21 13.33 -15.00
CA GLY A 503 -9.48 12.99 -13.78
C GLY A 503 -8.06 13.57 -13.77
N ARG A 504 -7.37 13.53 -14.92
CA ARG A 504 -6.01 14.08 -15.08
C ARG A 504 -5.99 15.59 -15.07
N LEU A 505 -6.95 16.25 -15.77
CA LEU A 505 -7.13 17.70 -15.68
C LEU A 505 -7.37 18.14 -14.23
N ALA A 506 -8.24 17.45 -13.51
CA ALA A 506 -8.50 17.73 -12.12
C ALA A 506 -7.21 17.59 -11.28
N GLY A 507 -6.45 16.50 -11.47
CA GLY A 507 -5.17 16.31 -10.77
C GLY A 507 -4.15 17.41 -11.09
N ALA A 508 -4.04 17.84 -12.33
CA ALA A 508 -3.14 18.92 -12.73
C ALA A 508 -3.56 20.26 -12.10
N TRP A 509 -4.86 20.60 -12.09
CA TRP A 509 -5.37 21.80 -11.42
C TRP A 509 -5.20 21.74 -9.89
N GLN A 510 -5.33 20.55 -9.30
CA GLN A 510 -5.07 20.36 -7.86
C GLN A 510 -3.61 20.63 -7.51
N LEU A 511 -2.67 20.19 -8.37
CA LEU A 511 -1.24 20.44 -8.19
C LEU A 511 -0.88 21.93 -8.42
N SER A 512 -1.55 22.61 -9.35
CA SER A 512 -1.37 24.06 -9.55
C SER A 512 -1.95 24.90 -8.42
N GLY A 513 -2.73 24.32 -7.51
CA GLY A 513 -3.41 24.99 -6.41
C GLY A 513 -4.79 25.54 -6.74
N ASP A 514 -5.28 25.40 -7.98
CA ASP A 514 -6.67 25.77 -8.33
C ASP A 514 -7.63 24.63 -7.97
N LEU A 515 -7.89 24.51 -6.68
CA LEU A 515 -8.73 23.48 -6.12
C LEU A 515 -10.19 23.55 -6.61
N THR A 516 -10.64 24.74 -7.03
CA THR A 516 -12.01 24.92 -7.53
C THR A 516 -12.18 24.31 -8.93
N ARG A 517 -11.23 24.56 -9.84
CA ARG A 517 -11.25 23.89 -11.15
C ARG A 517 -11.03 22.40 -11.01
N ALA A 518 -10.17 21.97 -10.09
CA ALA A 518 -9.99 20.55 -9.79
C ALA A 518 -11.32 19.90 -9.37
N ASP A 519 -12.07 20.54 -8.47
CA ASP A 519 -13.39 20.10 -8.01
C ASP A 519 -14.38 19.91 -9.17
N ASP A 520 -14.46 20.91 -10.06
CA ASP A 520 -15.33 20.87 -11.25
C ASP A 520 -15.01 19.68 -12.17
N TYR A 521 -13.73 19.44 -12.43
CA TYR A 521 -13.33 18.34 -13.32
C TYR A 521 -13.46 16.98 -12.63
N TYR A 522 -13.20 16.87 -11.34
CA TYR A 522 -13.47 15.64 -10.59
C TYR A 522 -14.96 15.29 -10.58
N HIS A 523 -15.85 16.28 -10.47
CA HIS A 523 -17.30 16.05 -10.57
C HIS A 523 -17.73 15.60 -11.96
N LYS A 524 -17.15 16.15 -13.05
CA LYS A 524 -17.40 15.65 -14.41
C LYS A 524 -16.95 14.19 -14.58
N CYS A 525 -15.80 13.84 -14.04
CA CYS A 525 -15.31 12.47 -14.01
C CYS A 525 -16.26 11.55 -13.20
N LEU A 526 -16.69 12.00 -12.02
CA LEU A 526 -17.63 11.28 -11.17
C LEU A 526 -18.96 11.03 -11.88
N GLU A 527 -19.51 12.03 -12.58
CA GLU A 527 -20.78 11.88 -13.31
C GLU A 527 -20.73 10.73 -14.33
N ILE A 528 -19.59 10.53 -14.97
CA ILE A 528 -19.40 9.42 -15.90
C ILE A 528 -19.40 8.10 -15.13
N TRP A 529 -18.56 7.95 -14.10
CA TRP A 529 -18.41 6.68 -13.37
C TRP A 529 -19.65 6.33 -12.54
N GLU A 530 -20.42 7.31 -12.08
CA GLU A 530 -21.67 7.03 -11.36
C GLU A 530 -22.73 6.33 -12.24
N ARG A 531 -22.71 6.49 -13.56
CA ARG A 531 -23.58 5.72 -14.47
C ARG A 531 -23.28 4.23 -14.46
N TYR A 532 -22.08 3.85 -14.01
CA TYR A 532 -21.64 2.47 -13.89
C TYR A 532 -21.82 1.89 -12.46
N ARG A 533 -22.30 2.69 -11.50
CA ARG A 533 -22.45 2.29 -10.09
C ARG A 533 -23.20 0.98 -9.90
N ASP A 534 -24.26 0.74 -10.66
CA ASP A 534 -25.08 -0.45 -10.55
C ASP A 534 -24.53 -1.66 -11.31
N ARG A 535 -23.51 -1.48 -12.13
CA ARG A 535 -22.82 -2.54 -12.87
C ARG A 535 -21.77 -3.22 -11.99
N LYS A 536 -22.21 -3.90 -10.94
CA LYS A 536 -21.33 -4.53 -9.94
C LYS A 536 -20.38 -5.61 -10.48
N ASP A 537 -20.64 -6.09 -11.70
CA ASP A 537 -19.76 -7.07 -12.36
C ASP A 537 -18.62 -6.40 -13.14
N ASP A 538 -18.70 -5.11 -13.41
CA ASP A 538 -17.63 -4.32 -14.00
C ASP A 538 -16.67 -3.84 -12.90
N LEU A 539 -15.68 -4.68 -12.58
CA LEU A 539 -14.74 -4.43 -11.49
C LEU A 539 -13.88 -3.19 -11.73
N THR A 540 -13.53 -2.93 -13.00
CA THR A 540 -12.72 -1.77 -13.37
C THR A 540 -13.51 -0.49 -13.11
N ALA A 541 -14.75 -0.37 -13.60
CA ALA A 541 -15.58 0.79 -13.37
C ALA A 541 -15.87 1.01 -11.87
N GLN A 542 -16.08 -0.06 -11.11
CA GLN A 542 -16.27 0.05 -9.66
C GLN A 542 -15.01 0.54 -8.95
N ARG A 543 -13.83 0.11 -9.39
CA ARG A 543 -12.55 0.59 -8.84
C ARG A 543 -12.33 2.07 -9.16
N GLU A 544 -12.55 2.47 -10.42
CA GLU A 544 -12.44 3.87 -10.83
C GLU A 544 -13.43 4.77 -10.06
N LEU A 545 -14.66 4.29 -9.82
CA LEU A 545 -15.61 4.99 -8.97
C LEU A 545 -15.11 5.18 -7.53
N GLY A 546 -14.46 4.16 -6.96
CA GLY A 546 -13.82 4.25 -5.65
C GLY A 546 -12.69 5.28 -5.62
N LEU A 547 -11.84 5.27 -6.66
CA LEU A 547 -10.71 6.19 -6.78
C LEU A 547 -11.16 7.65 -6.98
N ILE A 548 -12.20 7.92 -7.78
CA ILE A 548 -12.67 9.29 -7.96
C ILE A 548 -13.30 9.85 -6.68
N TYR A 549 -14.00 9.02 -5.90
CA TYR A 549 -14.45 9.44 -4.57
C TYR A 549 -13.28 9.78 -3.65
N GLN A 550 -12.19 9.01 -3.67
CA GLN A 550 -10.97 9.32 -2.91
C GLN A 550 -10.39 10.67 -3.34
N LYS A 551 -10.25 10.92 -4.66
CA LYS A 551 -9.72 12.19 -5.19
C LYS A 551 -10.57 13.40 -4.82
N LEU A 552 -11.89 13.26 -4.84
CA LEU A 552 -12.81 14.31 -4.34
C LEU A 552 -12.63 14.53 -2.84
N GLY A 553 -12.46 13.46 -2.07
CA GLY A 553 -12.12 13.54 -0.66
C GLY A 553 -10.85 14.36 -0.41
N ASP A 554 -9.77 14.06 -1.14
CA ASP A 554 -8.50 14.80 -1.10
C ASP A 554 -8.69 16.29 -1.43
N ASN A 555 -9.40 16.58 -2.52
CA ASN A 555 -9.62 17.95 -2.96
C ASN A 555 -10.44 18.75 -1.93
N CYS A 556 -11.50 18.16 -1.39
CA CYS A 556 -12.29 18.76 -0.32
C CYS A 556 -11.45 19.01 0.95
N ALA A 557 -10.56 18.07 1.32
CA ALA A 557 -9.66 18.23 2.46
C ALA A 557 -8.72 19.41 2.28
N ARG A 558 -8.12 19.57 1.09
CA ARG A 558 -7.26 20.71 0.73
C ARG A 558 -8.02 22.04 0.74
N MET A 559 -9.31 22.02 0.37
CA MET A 559 -10.21 23.17 0.48
C MET A 559 -10.70 23.41 1.93
N SER A 560 -10.24 22.64 2.91
CA SER A 560 -10.71 22.65 4.30
C SER A 560 -12.21 22.30 4.47
N ARG A 561 -12.82 21.65 3.46
CA ARG A 561 -14.21 21.16 3.48
C ARG A 561 -14.26 19.76 4.09
N TYR A 562 -13.90 19.65 5.36
CA TYR A 562 -13.59 18.36 6.01
C TYR A 562 -14.79 17.40 6.10
N GLU A 563 -16.01 17.89 6.34
CA GLU A 563 -17.22 17.05 6.42
C GLU A 563 -17.54 16.39 5.07
N GLU A 564 -17.43 17.17 3.98
CA GLU A 564 -17.61 16.65 2.64
C GLU A 564 -16.50 15.66 2.26
N SER A 565 -15.26 15.99 2.61
CA SER A 565 -14.10 15.11 2.43
C SER A 565 -14.33 13.74 3.07
N LEU A 566 -14.75 13.71 4.35
CA LEU A 566 -15.07 12.48 5.07
C LEU A 566 -16.23 11.69 4.41
N THR A 567 -17.22 12.41 3.85
CA THR A 567 -18.32 11.80 3.13
C THR A 567 -17.85 11.09 1.85
N TYR A 568 -16.93 11.72 1.10
CA TYR A 568 -16.36 11.11 -0.10
C TYR A 568 -15.44 9.94 0.21
N TYR A 569 -14.59 10.04 1.23
CA TYR A 569 -13.78 8.90 1.66
C TYR A 569 -14.63 7.71 2.12
N GLN A 570 -15.75 7.97 2.82
CA GLN A 570 -16.65 6.88 3.21
C GLN A 570 -17.25 6.19 1.97
N LYS A 571 -17.66 6.96 0.94
CA LYS A 571 -18.15 6.39 -0.33
C LYS A 571 -17.06 5.58 -1.05
N SER A 572 -15.82 6.07 -1.06
CA SER A 572 -14.67 5.35 -1.60
C SER A 572 -14.48 4.02 -0.88
N ILE A 573 -14.43 4.05 0.45
CA ILE A 573 -14.27 2.87 1.30
C ILE A 573 -15.40 1.85 1.07
N ASP A 574 -16.66 2.30 1.03
CA ASP A 574 -17.82 1.42 0.81
C ASP A 574 -17.76 0.71 -0.55
N THR A 575 -17.28 1.41 -1.57
CA THR A 575 -17.11 0.89 -2.93
C THR A 575 -15.93 -0.09 -2.99
N LEU A 576 -14.78 0.29 -2.45
CA LEU A 576 -13.56 -0.50 -2.49
C LEU A 576 -13.61 -1.74 -1.58
N ILE A 577 -14.33 -1.68 -0.45
CA ILE A 577 -14.57 -2.86 0.41
C ILE A 577 -15.19 -4.01 -0.38
N TYR A 578 -16.17 -3.71 -1.24
CA TYR A 578 -16.80 -4.74 -2.06
C TYR A 578 -15.79 -5.42 -2.99
N LEU A 579 -14.95 -4.63 -3.66
CA LEU A 579 -13.93 -5.15 -4.57
C LEU A 579 -12.83 -5.92 -3.83
N ALA A 580 -12.32 -5.34 -2.75
CA ALA A 580 -11.25 -5.92 -1.97
C ALA A 580 -11.67 -7.22 -1.25
N GLN A 581 -12.88 -7.25 -0.67
CA GLN A 581 -13.32 -8.32 0.21
C GLN A 581 -14.16 -9.38 -0.47
N GLU A 582 -15.06 -8.99 -1.39
CA GLU A 582 -15.94 -9.95 -2.08
C GLU A 582 -15.31 -10.49 -3.35
N LYS A 583 -14.55 -9.67 -4.07
CA LYS A 583 -13.90 -10.06 -5.33
C LYS A 583 -12.43 -10.44 -5.15
N GLY A 584 -11.77 -10.01 -4.06
CA GLY A 584 -10.37 -10.31 -3.77
C GLY A 584 -9.40 -9.57 -4.68
N GLU A 585 -9.82 -8.42 -5.18
CA GLU A 585 -8.99 -7.60 -6.04
C GLU A 585 -7.91 -6.91 -5.21
N LEU A 586 -6.66 -7.26 -5.49
CA LEU A 586 -5.53 -6.78 -4.71
C LEU A 586 -5.32 -5.28 -4.84
N ALA A 587 -5.46 -4.75 -6.05
CA ALA A 587 -5.32 -3.32 -6.31
C ALA A 587 -6.37 -2.52 -5.51
N ALA A 588 -7.63 -2.97 -5.50
CA ALA A 588 -8.67 -2.36 -4.67
C ALA A 588 -8.39 -2.48 -3.16
N SER A 589 -7.67 -3.50 -2.73
CA SER A 589 -7.25 -3.62 -1.32
C SER A 589 -6.18 -2.58 -0.95
N VAL A 590 -5.29 -2.24 -1.88
CA VAL A 590 -4.31 -1.15 -1.71
C VAL A 590 -5.02 0.19 -1.65
N ASP A 591 -5.92 0.45 -2.60
CA ASP A 591 -6.69 1.69 -2.68
C ASP A 591 -7.59 1.89 -1.44
N LEU A 592 -8.15 0.79 -0.91
CA LEU A 592 -8.91 0.80 0.34
C LEU A 592 -8.04 1.21 1.54
N GLY A 593 -6.83 0.64 1.65
CA GLY A 593 -5.90 1.03 2.70
C GLY A 593 -5.48 2.50 2.60
N ALA A 594 -5.25 3.00 1.38
CA ALA A 594 -4.96 4.41 1.13
C ALA A 594 -6.14 5.31 1.55
N SER A 595 -7.38 4.96 1.15
CA SER A 595 -8.58 5.73 1.52
C SER A 595 -8.80 5.80 3.04
N TYR A 596 -8.47 4.73 3.79
CA TYR A 596 -8.48 4.77 5.25
C TYR A 596 -7.41 5.69 5.82
N ASN A 597 -6.19 5.69 5.27
CA ASN A 597 -5.11 6.59 5.69
C ASN A 597 -5.47 8.06 5.46
N ASP A 598 -6.03 8.36 4.27
CA ASP A 598 -6.41 9.73 3.90
C ASP A 598 -7.56 10.22 4.81
N MET A 599 -8.57 9.40 5.04
CA MET A 599 -9.66 9.70 5.99
C MET A 599 -9.12 9.92 7.41
N GLY A 600 -8.17 9.10 7.85
CA GLY A 600 -7.48 9.26 9.13
C GLY A 600 -6.74 10.59 9.25
N THR A 601 -6.11 11.05 8.18
CA THR A 601 -5.42 12.34 8.11
C THR A 601 -6.39 13.52 8.25
N VAL A 602 -7.59 13.42 7.66
CA VAL A 602 -8.63 14.44 7.85
C VAL A 602 -9.12 14.45 9.30
N TYR A 603 -9.41 13.29 9.90
CA TYR A 603 -9.78 13.21 11.31
C TYR A 603 -8.70 13.79 12.24
N LEU A 604 -7.41 13.53 11.93
CA LEU A 604 -6.28 14.09 12.67
C LEU A 604 -6.27 15.65 12.57
N SER A 605 -6.51 16.17 11.36
CA SER A 605 -6.53 17.61 11.09
C SER A 605 -7.64 18.35 11.87
N ILE A 606 -8.79 17.69 12.06
CA ILE A 606 -9.91 18.21 12.88
C ILE A 606 -9.84 17.77 14.36
N LYS A 607 -8.70 17.22 14.77
CA LYS A 607 -8.40 16.76 16.14
C LYS A 607 -9.34 15.67 16.68
N GLN A 608 -9.97 14.89 15.80
CA GLN A 608 -10.75 13.71 16.17
C GLN A 608 -9.84 12.47 16.29
N TYR A 609 -8.97 12.48 17.27
CA TYR A 609 -7.85 11.53 17.40
C TYR A 609 -8.27 10.06 17.48
N ASP A 610 -9.41 9.75 18.12
CA ASP A 610 -9.86 8.36 18.24
C ASP A 610 -10.40 7.81 16.90
N ALA A 611 -11.09 8.65 16.11
CA ALA A 611 -11.52 8.30 14.77
C ALA A 611 -10.33 8.17 13.81
N ALA A 612 -9.36 9.11 13.90
CA ALA A 612 -8.11 9.05 13.16
C ALA A 612 -7.34 7.76 13.44
N LEU A 613 -7.16 7.43 14.73
CA LEU A 613 -6.49 6.19 15.14
C LEU A 613 -7.17 4.94 14.57
N THR A 614 -8.49 4.89 14.62
CA THR A 614 -9.25 3.75 14.06
C THR A 614 -9.01 3.62 12.57
N ALA A 615 -9.07 4.73 11.81
CA ALA A 615 -8.85 4.74 10.38
C ALA A 615 -7.41 4.30 10.02
N PHE A 616 -6.38 4.81 10.71
CA PHE A 616 -5.00 4.40 10.48
C PHE A 616 -4.75 2.93 10.82
N LEU A 617 -5.41 2.39 11.85
CA LEU A 617 -5.29 0.97 12.17
C LEU A 617 -6.02 0.07 11.17
N ASP A 618 -7.14 0.51 10.61
CA ASP A 618 -7.83 -0.18 9.53
C ASP A 618 -6.97 -0.17 8.24
N ALA A 619 -6.32 0.96 7.92
CA ALA A 619 -5.33 1.04 6.86
C ALA A 619 -4.16 0.07 7.08
N ALA A 620 -3.55 0.10 8.26
CA ALA A 620 -2.46 -0.81 8.62
C ALA A 620 -2.88 -2.28 8.54
N ALA A 621 -4.13 -2.60 8.89
CA ALA A 621 -4.68 -3.94 8.76
C ALA A 621 -4.81 -4.38 7.29
N CYS A 622 -5.26 -3.48 6.40
CA CYS A 622 -5.32 -3.73 4.97
C CYS A 622 -3.92 -4.00 4.42
N PHE A 623 -2.96 -3.12 4.66
CA PHE A 623 -1.59 -3.26 4.15
C PHE A 623 -0.85 -4.46 4.75
N THR A 624 -1.01 -4.76 6.03
CA THR A 624 -0.43 -5.97 6.62
C THR A 624 -0.96 -7.23 5.95
N ALA A 625 -2.25 -7.26 5.64
CA ALA A 625 -2.85 -8.39 4.94
C ALA A 625 -2.30 -8.55 3.52
N ILE A 626 -1.92 -7.45 2.86
CA ILE A 626 -1.34 -7.46 1.52
C ILE A 626 0.15 -7.84 1.58
N ASP A 627 0.92 -7.28 2.52
CA ASP A 627 2.36 -7.55 2.68
C ASP A 627 2.65 -9.03 2.94
N GLU A 628 1.79 -9.71 3.69
CA GLU A 628 1.86 -11.17 3.86
C GLU A 628 1.69 -11.97 2.55
N ALA A 629 1.07 -11.36 1.53
CA ALA A 629 0.80 -12.01 0.25
C ALA A 629 1.84 -11.64 -0.81
N ILE A 630 2.30 -10.38 -0.78
CA ILE A 630 3.18 -9.80 -1.79
C ILE A 630 4.15 -8.86 -1.07
N ASN A 631 5.38 -9.25 -0.97
CA ASN A 631 6.46 -8.51 -0.31
C ASN A 631 6.91 -7.28 -1.14
N LEU A 632 6.05 -6.27 -1.32
CA LEU A 632 6.32 -5.05 -2.09
C LEU A 632 6.77 -3.89 -1.19
N ASN A 633 7.80 -3.16 -1.59
CA ASN A 633 8.27 -1.95 -0.87
C ASN A 633 7.15 -0.92 -0.71
N LEU A 634 6.35 -0.68 -1.75
CA LEU A 634 5.22 0.24 -1.71
C LEU A 634 4.22 -0.09 -0.57
N ILE A 635 3.96 -1.37 -0.34
CA ILE A 635 3.06 -1.79 0.74
C ILE A 635 3.69 -1.53 2.11
N LYS A 636 5.00 -1.75 2.23
CA LYS A 636 5.75 -1.44 3.46
C LYS A 636 5.78 0.05 3.75
N THR A 637 6.00 0.89 2.74
CA THR A 637 5.97 2.36 2.92
C THR A 637 4.60 2.83 3.41
N ASN A 638 3.51 2.31 2.84
CA ASN A 638 2.15 2.61 3.29
C ASN A 638 1.89 2.10 4.73
N LEU A 639 2.40 0.93 5.07
CA LEU A 639 2.27 0.35 6.41
C LEU A 639 3.05 1.17 7.46
N ILE A 640 4.26 1.61 7.12
CA ILE A 640 5.06 2.52 7.95
C ILE A 640 4.28 3.82 8.20
N THR A 641 3.73 4.41 7.15
CA THR A 641 2.93 5.64 7.23
C THR A 641 1.71 5.44 8.14
N SER A 642 0.99 4.34 7.99
CA SER A 642 -0.19 4.04 8.81
C SER A 642 0.16 3.91 10.30
N TYR A 643 1.23 3.18 10.65
CA TYR A 643 1.65 3.05 12.04
C TYR A 643 2.22 4.36 12.61
N THR A 644 2.98 5.12 11.81
CA THR A 644 3.50 6.43 12.21
C THR A 644 2.36 7.40 12.50
N ASN A 645 1.35 7.46 11.65
CA ASN A 645 0.17 8.31 11.85
C ASN A 645 -0.67 7.86 13.06
N ALA A 646 -0.80 6.55 13.30
CA ALA A 646 -1.44 6.03 14.51
C ALA A 646 -0.68 6.47 15.78
N ALA A 647 0.66 6.50 15.74
CA ALA A 647 1.48 7.01 16.84
C ALA A 647 1.29 8.52 17.05
N ILE A 648 1.20 9.29 15.95
CA ILE A 648 0.94 10.73 15.99
C ILE A 648 -0.40 11.04 16.70
N CYS A 649 -1.44 10.22 16.52
CA CYS A 649 -2.72 10.41 17.24
C CYS A 649 -2.55 10.38 18.77
N PHE A 650 -1.71 9.51 19.29
CA PHE A 650 -1.38 9.47 20.71
C PHE A 650 -0.50 10.66 21.13
N ARG A 651 0.53 10.94 20.34
CA ARG A 651 1.49 12.01 20.64
C ARG A 651 0.81 13.40 20.66
N SER A 652 -0.11 13.66 19.74
CA SER A 652 -0.90 14.89 19.70
C SER A 652 -1.81 15.08 20.92
N ARG A 653 -1.98 14.05 21.74
CA ARG A 653 -2.70 14.07 23.04
C ARG A 653 -1.74 14.04 24.23
N GLY A 654 -0.43 14.13 24.02
CA GLY A 654 0.58 14.00 25.08
C GLY A 654 0.71 12.57 25.63
N LEU A 655 0.22 11.53 24.94
CA LEU A 655 0.21 10.14 25.40
C LEU A 655 1.37 9.35 24.78
N ASN A 656 2.62 9.77 25.04
CA ASN A 656 3.83 9.17 24.44
C ASN A 656 3.97 7.67 24.73
N THR A 657 3.52 7.19 25.89
CA THR A 657 3.47 5.75 26.21
C THR A 657 2.55 4.96 25.27
N GLY A 658 1.45 5.56 24.83
CA GLY A 658 0.55 5.00 23.82
C GLY A 658 1.11 5.06 22.41
N ALA A 659 1.93 6.06 22.09
CA ALA A 659 2.58 6.23 20.79
C ALA A 659 3.73 5.23 20.57
N LYS A 660 4.52 4.93 21.62
CA LYS A 660 5.71 4.04 21.57
C LYS A 660 5.47 2.75 20.79
N PRO A 661 4.44 1.92 21.07
CA PRO A 661 4.27 0.64 20.38
C PRO A 661 4.02 0.76 18.88
N TYR A 662 3.44 1.86 18.43
CA TYR A 662 3.18 2.08 17.01
C TYR A 662 4.42 2.58 16.27
N TYR A 663 5.20 3.47 16.87
CA TYR A 663 6.51 3.88 16.34
C TYR A 663 7.48 2.69 16.26
N LEU A 664 7.49 1.82 17.25
CA LEU A 664 8.31 0.60 17.21
C LEU A 664 7.86 -0.33 16.07
N LYS A 665 6.55 -0.52 15.87
CA LYS A 665 6.04 -1.30 14.73
C LYS A 665 6.42 -0.70 13.38
N ALA A 666 6.34 0.62 13.24
CA ALA A 666 6.79 1.31 12.03
C ALA A 666 8.29 1.08 11.79
N SER A 667 9.11 1.18 12.84
CA SER A 667 10.56 0.94 12.78
C SER A 667 10.91 -0.52 12.43
N GLU A 668 10.16 -1.50 12.94
CA GLU A 668 10.32 -2.91 12.57
C GLU A 668 10.07 -3.13 11.06
N VAL A 669 9.07 -2.46 10.50
CA VAL A 669 8.80 -2.50 9.05
C VAL A 669 9.92 -1.78 8.28
N CYS A 670 10.47 -0.67 8.80
CA CYS A 670 11.64 0.00 8.22
C CYS A 670 12.87 -0.93 8.17
N ASP A 671 13.15 -1.69 9.24
CA ASP A 671 14.27 -2.64 9.27
C ASP A 671 14.12 -3.75 8.21
N VAL A 672 12.88 -4.13 7.88
CA VAL A 672 12.60 -5.07 6.77
C VAL A 672 12.76 -4.38 5.41
N LEU A 673 12.20 -3.16 5.26
CA LEU A 673 12.29 -2.36 4.03
C LEU A 673 13.73 -2.04 3.67
N GLY A 674 14.58 -1.74 4.65
CA GLY A 674 15.97 -1.37 4.46
C GLY A 674 16.85 -2.43 3.77
N LYS A 675 16.37 -3.68 3.68
CA LYS A 675 17.05 -4.74 2.93
C LYS A 675 16.88 -4.61 1.42
N SER A 676 15.87 -3.88 0.96
CA SER A 676 15.51 -3.72 -0.45
C SER A 676 15.31 -2.26 -0.88
N ALA A 677 15.36 -1.31 0.07
CA ALA A 677 15.16 0.10 -0.21
C ALA A 677 16.32 0.68 -1.02
N THR A 678 15.99 1.28 -2.16
CA THR A 678 16.95 1.93 -3.06
C THR A 678 16.54 3.35 -3.40
N LEU A 679 15.24 3.67 -3.32
CA LEU A 679 14.72 4.99 -3.67
C LEU A 679 15.00 6.01 -2.56
N PRO A 680 15.42 7.25 -2.90
CA PRO A 680 15.63 8.32 -1.93
C PRO A 680 14.39 8.58 -1.06
N THR A 681 13.19 8.47 -1.62
CA THR A 681 11.92 8.63 -0.91
C THR A 681 11.70 7.55 0.16
N GLU A 682 12.06 6.29 -0.13
CA GLU A 682 12.00 5.18 0.83
C GLU A 682 13.00 5.41 1.98
N LEU A 683 14.24 5.76 1.65
CA LEU A 683 15.30 6.03 2.64
C LEU A 683 14.94 7.21 3.54
N ARG A 684 14.32 8.26 2.98
CA ARG A 684 13.85 9.42 3.75
C ARG A 684 12.70 9.05 4.69
N LEU A 685 11.71 8.29 4.22
CA LEU A 685 10.62 7.81 5.05
C LEU A 685 11.15 6.98 6.24
N MET A 686 12.12 6.11 6.00
CA MET A 686 12.76 5.31 7.05
C MET A 686 13.49 6.22 8.05
N ALA A 687 14.26 7.19 7.57
CA ALA A 687 15.01 8.12 8.43
C ALA A 687 14.06 8.94 9.32
N ASP A 688 12.96 9.47 8.76
CA ASP A 688 11.95 10.22 9.48
C ASP A 688 11.21 9.37 10.52
N THR A 689 10.96 8.10 10.19
CA THR A 689 10.33 7.14 11.10
C THR A 689 11.26 6.82 12.28
N TYR A 690 12.55 6.55 12.02
CA TYR A 690 13.53 6.32 13.09
C TYR A 690 13.72 7.57 13.95
N ASN A 691 13.75 8.76 13.34
CA ASN A 691 13.79 10.03 14.09
C ASN A 691 12.58 10.17 15.02
N SER A 692 11.38 9.94 14.50
CA SER A 692 10.13 10.03 15.28
C SER A 692 10.08 9.02 16.43
N THR A 693 10.59 7.81 16.18
CA THR A 693 10.73 6.75 17.20
C THR A 693 11.73 7.16 18.28
N GLY A 694 12.90 7.66 17.88
CA GLY A 694 13.93 8.15 18.79
C GLY A 694 13.44 9.30 19.66
N ILE A 695 12.74 10.29 19.05
CA ILE A 695 12.14 11.41 19.79
C ILE A 695 11.10 10.91 20.80
N CYS A 696 10.20 10.01 20.40
CA CYS A 696 9.19 9.43 21.30
C CYS A 696 9.84 8.71 22.50
N LEU A 697 10.95 8.01 22.28
CA LEU A 697 11.71 7.34 23.35
C LEU A 697 12.42 8.36 24.23
N MET A 698 13.00 9.43 23.69
CA MET A 698 13.59 10.53 24.48
C MET A 698 12.55 11.23 25.35
N ASP A 699 11.36 11.51 24.81
CA ASP A 699 10.23 12.09 25.57
C ASP A 699 9.79 11.19 26.74
N LEU A 700 10.08 9.89 26.68
CA LEU A 700 9.88 8.91 27.75
C LEU A 700 11.15 8.67 28.60
N TYR A 701 12.17 9.50 28.42
CA TYR A 701 13.48 9.39 29.10
C TYR A 701 14.22 8.06 28.84
N ALA A 702 13.85 7.33 27.78
CA ALA A 702 14.47 6.06 27.37
C ALA A 702 15.65 6.32 26.39
N PHE A 703 16.65 7.12 26.80
CA PHE A 703 17.75 7.59 25.97
C PHE A 703 18.62 6.46 25.40
N GLU A 704 18.82 5.38 26.15
CA GLU A 704 19.58 4.22 25.70
C GLU A 704 18.87 3.53 24.52
N GLU A 705 17.54 3.30 24.63
CA GLU A 705 16.75 2.73 23.54
C GLU A 705 16.69 3.68 22.32
N ALA A 706 16.62 4.99 22.55
CA ALA A 706 16.58 5.99 21.49
C ALA A 706 17.87 6.03 20.65
N SER A 707 19.00 5.65 21.24
CA SER A 707 20.34 5.79 20.64
C SER A 707 20.48 5.04 19.32
N ASP A 708 19.96 3.82 19.23
CA ASP A 708 20.00 2.98 18.03
C ASP A 708 19.18 3.63 16.88
N TYR A 709 18.00 4.16 17.18
CA TYR A 709 17.15 4.80 16.18
C TYR A 709 17.73 6.13 15.68
N GLN A 710 18.36 6.92 16.59
CA GLN A 710 19.05 8.14 16.19
C GLN A 710 20.27 7.88 15.33
N GLU A 711 20.99 6.78 15.57
CA GLU A 711 22.12 6.37 14.73
C GLU A 711 21.65 5.95 13.34
N LYS A 712 20.61 5.12 13.25
CA LYS A 712 20.00 4.70 11.98
C LYS A 712 19.50 5.91 11.18
N CYS A 713 18.82 6.84 11.83
CA CYS A 713 18.35 8.08 11.21
C CYS A 713 19.50 8.90 10.64
N LEU A 714 20.52 9.17 11.45
CA LEU A 714 21.68 9.96 11.05
C LEU A 714 22.41 9.32 9.86
N SER A 715 22.67 8.01 9.92
CA SER A 715 23.34 7.28 8.84
C SER A 715 22.60 7.39 7.50
N LEU A 716 21.27 7.31 7.53
CA LEU A 716 20.46 7.45 6.32
C LEU A 716 20.48 8.87 5.76
N TYR A 717 20.36 9.90 6.62
CA TYR A 717 20.42 11.28 6.15
C TYR A 717 21.81 11.71 5.73
N GLU A 718 22.85 11.19 6.37
CA GLU A 718 24.25 11.40 5.94
C GLU A 718 24.47 10.87 4.51
N LYS A 719 23.97 9.66 4.25
CA LYS A 719 24.00 9.06 2.90
C LYS A 719 23.18 9.90 1.91
N LEU A 720 21.93 10.22 2.22
CA LEU A 720 21.04 10.99 1.35
C LEU A 720 21.64 12.37 1.00
N TYR A 721 22.26 13.04 1.99
CA TYR A 721 22.89 14.36 1.78
C TYR A 721 24.20 14.26 0.99
N ALA A 722 24.94 13.17 1.16
CA ALA A 722 26.17 12.92 0.40
C ALA A 722 25.86 12.59 -1.07
N ASP A 723 24.82 11.79 -1.31
CA ASP A 723 24.41 11.37 -2.67
C ASP A 723 23.72 12.49 -3.44
N ASP A 724 22.88 13.28 -2.76
CA ASP A 724 22.13 14.39 -3.35
C ASP A 724 21.94 15.52 -2.32
N PRO A 725 22.75 16.60 -2.39
CA PRO A 725 22.75 17.71 -1.42
C PRO A 725 21.58 18.69 -1.63
N THR A 726 20.36 18.17 -1.78
CA THR A 726 19.16 19.02 -1.82
C THR A 726 18.89 19.70 -0.49
N ALA A 727 18.16 20.81 -0.53
CA ALA A 727 17.75 21.54 0.66
C ALA A 727 17.01 20.67 1.68
N GLU A 728 16.19 19.73 1.20
CA GLU A 728 15.44 18.79 2.04
C GLU A 728 16.36 17.80 2.75
N ASN A 729 17.31 17.19 2.03
CA ASN A 729 18.28 16.26 2.60
C ASN A 729 19.22 16.96 3.57
N GLN A 730 19.63 18.20 3.25
CA GLN A 730 20.45 19.04 4.14
C GLN A 730 19.73 19.33 5.46
N ARG A 731 18.44 19.71 5.40
CA ARG A 731 17.61 19.93 6.59
C ARG A 731 17.45 18.65 7.42
N GLY A 732 17.17 17.53 6.77
CA GLY A 732 17.03 16.23 7.44
C GLY A 732 18.32 15.81 8.15
N TYR A 733 19.48 15.97 7.50
CA TYR A 733 20.79 15.71 8.09
C TYR A 733 21.06 16.60 9.31
N ALA A 734 20.76 17.88 9.21
CA ALA A 734 20.95 18.83 10.32
C ALA A 734 20.08 18.49 11.53
N LEU A 735 18.80 18.14 11.30
CA LEU A 735 17.86 17.75 12.36
C LEU A 735 18.22 16.39 12.99
N SER A 736 18.75 15.45 12.23
CA SER A 736 19.23 14.17 12.78
C SER A 736 20.45 14.33 13.68
N LEU A 737 21.39 15.20 13.30
CA LEU A 737 22.52 15.59 14.17
C LEU A 737 22.05 16.24 15.46
N TYR A 738 21.07 17.16 15.37
CA TYR A 738 20.47 17.81 16.52
C TYR A 738 19.81 16.80 17.47
N ALA A 739 18.96 15.92 16.94
CA ALA A 739 18.27 14.92 17.75
C ALA A 739 19.25 13.95 18.43
N LYS A 740 20.31 13.52 17.72
CA LYS A 740 21.37 12.69 18.30
C LYS A 740 22.14 13.45 19.41
N ALA A 741 22.40 14.76 19.23
CA ALA A 741 23.04 15.57 20.27
C ALA A 741 22.21 15.66 21.55
N ILE A 742 20.90 15.86 21.42
CA ILE A 742 19.95 15.84 22.55
C ILE A 742 19.95 14.48 23.26
N ASN A 743 19.95 13.38 22.50
CA ASN A 743 20.01 12.03 23.07
C ASN A 743 21.31 11.80 23.85
N GLN A 744 22.47 12.20 23.30
CA GLN A 744 23.77 12.09 23.96
C GLN A 744 23.83 12.92 25.24
N LEU A 745 23.23 14.12 25.24
CA LEU A 745 23.10 14.92 26.47
C LEU A 745 22.25 14.21 27.52
N GLY A 746 21.13 13.58 27.09
CA GLY A 746 20.29 12.73 27.95
C GLY A 746 21.07 11.59 28.61
N LEU A 747 21.99 10.97 27.88
CA LEU A 747 22.91 9.93 28.36
C LEU A 747 24.05 10.46 29.24
N GLY A 748 24.24 11.78 29.35
CA GLY A 748 25.32 12.41 30.11
C GLY A 748 26.62 12.59 29.36
N ALA A 749 26.68 12.33 28.07
CA ALA A 749 27.85 12.53 27.19
C ALA A 749 27.93 13.97 26.66
N SER A 750 28.07 14.93 27.58
CA SER A 750 27.96 16.37 27.27
C SER A 750 28.98 16.89 26.23
N THR A 751 30.21 16.32 26.19
CA THR A 751 31.25 16.74 25.23
C THR A 751 30.85 16.36 23.81
N ASP A 752 30.45 15.11 23.60
CA ASP A 752 30.04 14.58 22.27
C ASP A 752 28.74 15.26 21.82
N ALA A 753 27.80 15.45 22.75
CA ALA A 753 26.56 16.20 22.51
C ALA A 753 26.84 17.63 22.01
N GLY A 754 27.76 18.34 22.70
CA GLY A 754 28.11 19.70 22.32
C GLY A 754 28.78 19.79 20.93
N TYR A 755 29.61 18.80 20.57
CA TYR A 755 30.22 18.71 19.23
C TYR A 755 29.15 18.51 18.15
N LEU A 756 28.28 17.51 18.33
CA LEU A 756 27.19 17.19 17.39
C LEU A 756 26.23 18.36 17.23
N TYR A 757 25.90 19.02 18.33
CA TYR A 757 25.01 20.18 18.31
C TYR A 757 25.59 21.34 17.49
N LYS A 758 26.88 21.65 17.67
CA LYS A 758 27.56 22.68 16.86
C LYS A 758 27.60 22.30 15.38
N LEU A 759 27.84 21.03 15.08
CA LEU A 759 27.81 20.55 13.69
C LEU A 759 26.41 20.72 13.10
N ALA A 760 25.35 20.37 13.84
CA ALA A 760 23.97 20.60 13.42
C ALA A 760 23.69 22.07 13.12
N LEU A 761 24.10 22.99 14.01
CA LEU A 761 23.95 24.45 13.82
C LEU A 761 24.66 24.92 12.55
N ASN A 762 25.87 24.46 12.29
CA ASN A 762 26.61 24.84 11.07
C ASN A 762 25.89 24.40 9.80
N VAL A 763 25.34 23.18 9.78
CA VAL A 763 24.58 22.68 8.63
C VAL A 763 23.26 23.43 8.47
N MET A 764 22.58 23.76 9.59
CA MET A 764 21.34 24.57 9.57
C MET A 764 21.60 26.01 9.08
N ASP A 765 22.68 26.61 9.50
CA ASP A 765 23.09 27.95 9.04
C ASP A 765 23.31 28.00 7.54
N ALA A 766 24.04 27.00 7.01
CA ALA A 766 24.23 26.86 5.57
C ALA A 766 22.90 26.63 4.82
N TYR A 767 21.98 25.87 5.38
CA TYR A 767 20.65 25.67 4.82
C TYR A 767 19.82 26.94 4.76
N VAL A 768 19.77 27.69 5.88
CA VAL A 768 18.98 28.92 5.98
C VAL A 768 19.51 29.99 5.04
N ASN A 769 20.83 30.11 4.92
CA ASN A 769 21.49 31.06 4.02
C ASN A 769 21.42 30.62 2.54
N GLY A 770 21.19 29.35 2.27
CA GLY A 770 21.04 28.75 0.92
C GLY A 770 19.60 28.79 0.36
N GLY A 771 18.65 29.47 1.01
CA GLY A 771 17.26 29.60 0.55
C GLY A 771 16.21 29.03 1.50
N GLY A 772 16.61 28.41 2.63
CA GLY A 772 15.70 27.87 3.65
C GLY A 772 15.13 28.93 4.61
N GLU A 773 14.75 30.11 4.11
CA GLU A 773 14.32 31.23 4.93
C GLU A 773 13.13 30.94 5.85
N SER A 774 12.20 30.09 5.40
CA SER A 774 11.04 29.69 6.22
C SER A 774 11.43 28.91 7.50
N PHE A 775 12.64 28.37 7.57
CA PHE A 775 13.18 27.66 8.73
C PHE A 775 13.98 28.57 9.69
N ARG A 776 14.21 29.84 9.35
CA ARG A 776 15.10 30.77 10.08
C ARG A 776 14.69 30.93 11.53
N SER A 777 13.41 31.11 11.80
CA SER A 777 12.87 31.20 13.15
C SER A 777 13.17 29.95 14.00
N THR A 778 12.99 28.77 13.44
CA THR A 778 13.30 27.51 14.11
C THR A 778 14.79 27.33 14.33
N TYR A 779 15.63 27.73 13.37
CA TYR A 779 17.08 27.70 13.49
C TYR A 779 17.57 28.58 14.68
N TYR A 780 17.09 29.84 14.78
CA TYR A 780 17.44 30.67 15.90
C TYR A 780 16.91 30.12 17.22
N GLY A 781 15.74 29.49 17.26
CA GLY A 781 15.25 28.81 18.46
C GLY A 781 16.20 27.67 18.89
N ILE A 782 16.61 26.80 17.96
CA ILE A 782 17.60 25.75 18.23
C ILE A 782 18.95 26.35 18.66
N TYR A 783 19.36 27.49 18.06
CA TYR A 783 20.59 28.16 18.43
C TYR A 783 20.51 28.79 19.83
N ALA A 784 19.38 29.34 20.25
CA ALA A 784 19.18 29.77 21.62
C ALA A 784 19.24 28.63 22.63
N LEU A 785 18.65 27.44 22.29
CA LEU A 785 18.75 26.25 23.12
C LEU A 785 20.21 25.80 23.35
N TYR A 786 21.12 26.03 22.40
CA TYR A 786 22.54 25.76 22.57
C TYR A 786 23.12 26.46 23.80
N TYR A 787 22.73 27.70 24.07
CA TYR A 787 23.21 28.44 25.24
C TYR A 787 22.70 27.83 26.54
N PHE A 788 21.42 27.46 26.61
CA PHE A 788 20.87 26.80 27.80
C PHE A 788 21.54 25.44 28.08
N LEU A 789 21.85 24.70 27.05
CA LEU A 789 22.37 23.35 27.18
C LEU A 789 23.89 23.29 27.35
N PHE A 790 24.65 24.18 26.72
CA PHE A 790 26.11 24.08 26.66
C PHE A 790 26.88 25.35 27.10
N GLN A 791 26.19 26.47 27.26
CA GLN A 791 26.78 27.75 27.74
C GLN A 791 25.89 28.44 28.76
N PRO A 792 25.57 27.77 29.89
CA PRO A 792 24.63 28.31 30.89
C PRO A 792 25.13 29.60 31.59
N SER A 793 26.37 30.03 31.38
CA SER A 793 26.90 31.29 31.88
C SER A 793 26.52 32.52 31.04
N ASP A 794 25.97 32.33 29.81
CA ASP A 794 25.61 33.37 28.84
C ASP A 794 24.13 33.42 28.50
N MET A 795 23.29 33.56 29.57
CA MET A 795 21.84 33.64 29.41
C MET A 795 21.35 34.90 28.67
N ALA A 796 22.11 35.98 28.74
CA ALA A 796 21.80 37.19 28.01
C ALA A 796 21.84 36.95 26.49
N ARG A 797 22.81 36.17 26.04
CA ARG A 797 22.90 35.76 24.63
C ARG A 797 21.81 34.80 24.23
N ALA A 798 21.43 33.85 25.12
CA ALA A 798 20.29 32.97 24.91
C ALA A 798 18.99 33.75 24.66
N LEU A 799 18.74 34.78 25.51
CA LEU A 799 17.58 35.67 25.37
C LEU A 799 17.61 36.48 24.06
N GLU A 800 18.77 37.03 23.70
CA GLU A 800 18.95 37.78 22.45
C GLU A 800 18.63 36.91 21.22
N VAL A 801 19.20 35.72 21.16
CA VAL A 801 18.96 34.78 20.04
C VAL A 801 17.51 34.25 20.03
N GLY A 802 16.92 34.05 21.21
CA GLY A 802 15.50 33.69 21.35
C GLY A 802 14.57 34.82 20.85
N LEU A 803 14.94 36.08 21.08
CA LEU A 803 14.21 37.20 20.50
C LEU A 803 14.32 37.26 18.98
N MET A 804 15.52 37.03 18.43
CA MET A 804 15.69 36.90 16.97
C MET A 804 14.79 35.78 16.37
N ALA A 805 14.68 34.66 17.07
CA ALA A 805 13.78 33.59 16.65
C ALA A 805 12.33 34.04 16.59
N LEU A 806 11.89 34.82 17.59
CA LEU A 806 10.54 35.33 17.67
C LEU A 806 10.27 36.44 16.64
N GLU A 807 11.25 37.30 16.35
CA GLU A 807 11.16 38.36 15.33
C GLU A 807 11.02 37.75 13.92
N GLU A 808 11.80 36.73 13.61
CA GLU A 808 11.71 35.99 12.33
C GLU A 808 10.42 35.19 12.16
N GLY A 809 9.78 34.76 13.25
CA GLY A 809 8.52 34.04 13.23
C GLY A 809 7.63 34.33 14.42
N PRO A 810 6.90 35.48 14.45
CA PRO A 810 6.06 35.84 15.59
C PRO A 810 4.96 34.84 15.94
N GLY A 811 4.54 34.01 14.95
CA GLY A 811 3.57 32.94 15.11
C GLY A 811 4.18 31.57 15.48
N ASN A 812 5.51 31.47 15.53
CA ASN A 812 6.20 30.21 15.84
C ASN A 812 6.15 29.94 17.35
N ALA A 813 5.39 28.93 17.77
CA ALA A 813 5.22 28.53 19.16
C ALA A 813 6.55 28.10 19.81
N PHE A 814 7.41 27.38 19.06
CA PHE A 814 8.71 26.95 19.54
C PHE A 814 9.66 28.15 19.79
N ALA A 815 9.70 29.10 18.86
CA ALA A 815 10.49 30.34 19.05
C ALA A 815 10.04 31.10 20.29
N ARG A 816 8.73 31.24 20.50
CA ARG A 816 8.14 31.86 21.68
C ARG A 816 8.47 31.12 22.97
N GLN A 817 8.41 29.78 22.94
CA GLN A 817 8.80 28.94 24.08
C GLN A 817 10.26 29.16 24.46
N VAL A 818 11.17 29.12 23.50
CA VAL A 818 12.61 29.33 23.77
C VAL A 818 12.92 30.75 24.24
N TYR A 819 12.25 31.76 23.66
CA TYR A 819 12.35 33.14 24.15
C TYR A 819 11.92 33.26 25.63
N SER A 820 10.82 32.60 25.99
CA SER A 820 10.32 32.57 27.37
C SER A 820 11.34 31.93 28.35
N TYR A 821 12.10 30.92 27.90
CA TYR A 821 13.23 30.40 28.69
C TYR A 821 14.31 31.44 28.90
N GLY A 822 14.60 32.25 27.88
CA GLY A 822 15.52 33.40 27.99
C GLY A 822 15.08 34.40 29.08
N LEU A 823 13.81 34.77 29.10
CA LEU A 823 13.21 35.62 30.14
C LEU A 823 13.34 34.96 31.51
N LEU A 824 12.99 33.67 31.63
CA LEU A 824 13.03 32.93 32.88
C LEU A 824 14.42 32.97 33.55
N PHE A 825 15.45 32.62 32.76
CA PHE A 825 16.81 32.51 33.29
C PHE A 825 17.59 33.85 33.36
N THR A 826 17.05 34.93 32.79
CA THR A 826 17.56 36.29 33.00
C THR A 826 16.84 37.01 34.13
N GLY A 827 15.85 36.38 34.77
CA GLY A 827 15.19 36.87 35.99
C GLY A 827 13.81 37.48 35.81
N ASP A 828 13.29 37.53 34.56
CA ASP A 828 11.93 38.03 34.31
C ASP A 828 10.94 36.88 34.35
N TYR A 829 10.67 36.37 35.54
CA TYR A 829 9.80 35.21 35.80
C TYR A 829 8.35 35.46 35.36
N GLU A 830 7.82 36.64 35.61
CA GLU A 830 6.40 36.95 35.36
C GLU A 830 6.11 36.96 33.85
N SER A 831 6.96 37.64 33.07
CA SER A 831 6.81 37.63 31.59
C SER A 831 6.98 36.23 31.01
N ALA A 832 7.91 35.44 31.53
CA ALA A 832 8.10 34.05 31.13
C ALA A 832 6.86 33.19 31.41
N LEU A 833 6.27 33.37 32.58
CA LEU A 833 5.05 32.62 32.98
C LEU A 833 3.85 33.03 32.13
N GLU A 834 3.68 34.31 31.84
CA GLU A 834 2.60 34.81 30.98
C GLU A 834 2.70 34.21 29.57
N GLU A 835 3.88 34.26 28.95
CA GLU A 835 4.10 33.70 27.59
C GLU A 835 3.88 32.16 27.53
N LEU A 836 4.44 31.41 28.49
CA LEU A 836 4.28 29.97 28.54
C LEU A 836 2.84 29.52 28.84
N SER A 837 2.16 30.24 29.71
CA SER A 837 0.74 30.04 30.02
C SER A 837 -0.13 30.28 28.78
N GLY A 838 0.16 31.34 28.03
CA GLY A 838 -0.52 31.66 26.75
C GLY A 838 -0.29 30.59 25.66
N LEU A 839 0.88 29.97 25.63
CA LEU A 839 1.18 28.84 24.76
C LEU A 839 0.46 27.58 25.22
N LYS A 840 0.51 27.27 26.53
CA LYS A 840 -0.18 26.07 27.11
C LYS A 840 -1.67 26.12 26.87
N ALA A 841 -2.31 27.29 26.97
CA ALA A 841 -3.74 27.43 26.69
C ALA A 841 -4.12 27.04 25.25
N LYS A 842 -3.20 27.14 24.30
CA LYS A 842 -3.38 26.74 22.89
C LYS A 842 -2.98 25.28 22.65
N ASP A 843 -2.00 24.78 23.37
CA ASP A 843 -1.48 23.42 23.28
C ASP A 843 -1.21 22.83 24.68
N PRO A 844 -2.17 22.07 25.23
CA PRO A 844 -1.99 21.44 26.55
C PRO A 844 -0.82 20.45 26.62
N THR A 845 -0.34 19.91 25.51
CA THR A 845 0.80 18.97 25.48
C THR A 845 2.14 19.66 25.72
N LEU A 846 2.17 20.99 25.60
CA LEU A 846 3.39 21.80 25.75
C LEU A 846 4.05 21.63 27.12
N LEU A 847 3.27 21.36 28.17
CA LEU A 847 3.83 21.14 29.51
C LEU A 847 4.82 19.97 29.57
N GLN A 848 4.57 18.92 28.78
CA GLN A 848 5.50 17.78 28.69
C GLN A 848 6.80 18.18 27.99
N SER A 849 6.70 18.97 26.90
CA SER A 849 7.88 19.49 26.20
C SER A 849 8.73 20.39 27.11
N ILE A 850 8.08 21.29 27.87
CA ILE A 850 8.76 22.14 28.84
C ILE A 850 9.46 21.32 29.92
N ALA A 851 8.77 20.29 30.44
CA ALA A 851 9.35 19.41 31.47
C ALA A 851 10.57 18.63 30.95
N PHE A 852 10.52 18.20 29.69
CA PHE A 852 11.66 17.54 29.05
C PHE A 852 12.85 18.51 28.85
N ASP A 853 12.61 19.73 28.37
CA ASP A 853 13.64 20.76 28.23
C ASP A 853 14.30 21.08 29.59
N PHE A 854 13.48 21.26 30.64
CA PHE A 854 13.99 21.55 32.00
C PHE A 854 14.79 20.37 32.56
N TYR A 855 14.41 19.13 32.29
CA TYR A 855 15.24 17.99 32.63
C TYR A 855 16.64 18.08 32.00
N LEU A 856 16.74 18.45 30.73
CA LEU A 856 18.01 18.63 30.05
C LEU A 856 18.79 19.81 30.57
N PHE A 857 18.12 20.95 30.87
CA PHE A 857 18.72 22.15 31.45
C PHE A 857 19.30 21.85 32.85
N GLY A 858 18.61 21.02 33.65
CA GLY A 858 19.13 20.58 34.93
C GLY A 858 20.44 19.79 34.79
N LYS A 859 20.56 18.95 33.75
CA LYS A 859 21.83 18.26 33.44
C LYS A 859 22.95 19.21 33.02
N SER A 860 22.61 20.40 32.49
CA SER A 860 23.55 21.43 32.09
C SER A 860 23.89 22.41 33.26
N GLY A 861 23.32 22.18 34.41
CA GLY A 861 23.64 22.94 35.64
C GLY A 861 22.80 24.20 35.85
N LEU A 862 21.69 24.38 35.14
CA LEU A 862 20.74 25.48 35.38
C LEU A 862 19.95 25.25 36.67
N PRO A 863 19.46 26.34 37.35
CA PRO A 863 18.79 26.24 38.65
C PRO A 863 17.51 25.44 38.61
N GLN A 864 17.49 24.33 39.32
CA GLN A 864 16.36 23.38 39.35
C GLN A 864 15.13 23.97 40.05
N ASP A 865 15.35 24.77 41.11
CA ASP A 865 14.29 25.38 41.91
C ASP A 865 13.41 26.33 41.08
N ILE A 866 14.01 27.10 40.17
CA ILE A 866 13.29 28.00 39.25
C ILE A 866 12.44 27.19 38.26
N MET A 867 13.00 26.11 37.71
CA MET A 867 12.33 25.22 36.78
C MET A 867 11.16 24.48 37.43
N ASP A 868 11.36 23.94 38.65
CA ASP A 868 10.31 23.25 39.40
C ASP A 868 9.17 24.18 39.79
N ARG A 869 9.51 25.42 40.17
CA ARG A 869 8.52 26.50 40.43
C ARG A 869 7.70 26.80 39.16
N MET A 870 8.34 26.99 38.01
CA MET A 870 7.68 27.29 36.75
C MET A 870 6.73 26.15 36.35
N LEU A 871 7.16 24.87 36.41
CA LEU A 871 6.32 23.73 36.13
C LEU A 871 5.10 23.64 37.07
N LYS A 872 5.31 23.94 38.34
CA LYS A 872 4.24 23.97 39.33
C LYS A 872 3.21 25.06 39.00
N ASP A 873 3.67 26.30 38.74
CA ASP A 873 2.78 27.41 38.44
C ASP A 873 2.03 27.24 37.13
N LEU A 874 2.69 26.65 36.08
CA LEU A 874 2.03 26.26 34.86
C LEU A 874 1.01 25.12 35.06
N SER A 875 1.23 24.22 36.02
CA SER A 875 0.29 23.12 36.28
C SER A 875 -0.93 23.55 37.12
N GLN A 876 -0.84 24.62 37.88
CA GLN A 876 -1.94 25.11 38.75
C GLN A 876 -2.93 26.05 38.04
N GLY A 877 -2.68 26.41 36.78
CA GLY A 877 -3.55 27.29 35.98
C GLY A 877 -4.66 26.54 35.21
N ASP A 878 -5.00 25.35 35.62
CA ASP A 878 -6.12 24.55 35.06
C ASP A 878 -7.38 24.66 35.86
#